data_35bd3a3618278a83bb77dc3a7b59ab02
#
_entry.id   35bd3a3618278a83bb77dc3a7b59ab02
#
_cell.length_a   1.000
_cell.length_b   1.000
_cell.length_c   1.000
_cell.angle_alpha   90.00
_cell.angle_beta   90.00
_cell.angle_gamma   90.00
#
_symmetry.space_group_name_H-M   'P 1'
#
loop_
_entity.id
_entity.type
_entity.pdbx_description
1 polymer ?
#
loop_
_entity_poly.entity_id
_entity_poly.type
_entity_poly.pdbx_seq_one_letter_code
_entity_poly.pdbx_strand_id
1 'polypeptide(L)'
;MSFRPFTSESYARDDRLEAWRDVLAAVGLQPALASSFDDGHATASHRSATGVALTRIAAGSQGIAPLPQSGEGLPIALLPIEDGAMLRQGASHRIVPVGHLLLLPRQGDWSLMFQRDMRAIILSVTAEARHGRLIGRPIASEARVVAPAGLADVFSRLLDATSRSLETLSDVEWATIAQSLVDLLLTLAHQSASPASEVAATATQAAILHRICQTIERNLDDPELAPLRVAQAEGISERYLQKLFGSVGDNFSHYVRERRLQRAWSDLSNPAEAHRSISEIAYRYGFSDSAHFSRAFRHRFGLSPREFRQQEAERAAPSSIAAGQRGWPLEALAQSRAHQPSSVERNMAAVTTEPAQEGEREHHPAHHHLSVDANRVHWGYFSRTLAPQAEINSGDTITVETLTQHASDDPERMIVGDPGAESVFGWTRDRKNVDRRGAGPMDASVFGRGAGEGFGVHICTGPIAVKDAQPGDVLEVRILDIVPRPSANQHCEGRVFGSSVAAWWGYHYNEFLAGPKPREVVTIYEIFDQDETPHARALYSYRWEPQTDPFGVVHTAYDYPGIPVAPGSVRRRHAVLDGIRIPLRPHFGVIAVAPRELDFVDSVPPSYFGGNLDNWRLGKGATVYLPVSVSGALLSVGDPHAAQGDGELSGTAIECSMTGTFQVILHKKSNLAGQPFADLSYPLIETATDWVLTGFSHPNYLAEFGAQGQSEVYATSSLDLAMKDAFRKMRRFLMNIKGLTEDEAIALMSAAVDFGVTQVVDGNWGVHAILSKRLFEDAASR
;
A
#
# COMPACT_ATOMS: atom_id res chain seq x y z
N MET A 1 -10.62 23.24 -2.27
CA MET A 1 -10.11 22.98 -3.64
C MET A 1 -11.16 23.48 -4.61
N SER A 2 -10.84 24.32 -5.59
CA SER A 2 -11.86 24.89 -6.47
C SER A 2 -11.44 24.77 -7.93
N PHE A 3 -12.29 24.12 -8.72
CA PHE A 3 -12.31 24.29 -10.17
C PHE A 3 -12.91 25.66 -10.47
N ARG A 4 -12.29 26.46 -11.35
CA ARG A 4 -12.76 27.79 -11.75
C ARG A 4 -12.70 27.90 -13.27
N PRO A 5 -13.84 27.84 -13.96
CA PRO A 5 -13.91 28.26 -15.35
C PRO A 5 -13.86 29.79 -15.43
N PHE A 6 -13.15 30.30 -16.41
CA PHE A 6 -13.08 31.74 -16.73
C PHE A 6 -13.42 31.96 -18.19
N THR A 7 -14.23 32.98 -18.47
CA THR A 7 -14.38 33.56 -19.81
C THR A 7 -14.39 35.08 -19.70
N SER A 8 -13.59 35.72 -20.53
CA SER A 8 -13.53 37.19 -20.56
C SER A 8 -14.85 37.83 -20.95
N GLU A 9 -15.73 37.13 -21.68
CA GLU A 9 -17.08 37.62 -22.06
C GLU A 9 -17.98 37.88 -20.87
N SER A 10 -17.72 37.26 -19.73
CA SER A 10 -18.47 37.47 -18.49
C SER A 10 -18.17 38.83 -17.83
N TYR A 11 -17.22 39.58 -18.34
CA TYR A 11 -16.78 40.87 -17.81
C TYR A 11 -17.10 42.01 -18.79
N ALA A 12 -17.30 43.23 -18.25
CA ALA A 12 -17.41 44.41 -19.09
C ALA A 12 -16.13 44.61 -19.92
N ARG A 13 -16.23 45.23 -21.09
CA ARG A 13 -15.11 45.31 -22.04
C ARG A 13 -13.84 45.91 -21.41
N ASP A 14 -14.02 46.93 -20.59
CA ASP A 14 -12.90 47.64 -19.92
C ASP A 14 -12.25 46.83 -18.80
N ASP A 15 -12.98 45.88 -18.20
CA ASP A 15 -12.51 45.05 -17.07
C ASP A 15 -11.89 43.74 -17.56
N ARG A 16 -12.03 43.35 -18.83
CA ARG A 16 -11.57 42.06 -19.38
C ARG A 16 -10.06 41.84 -19.26
N LEU A 17 -9.29 42.90 -19.49
CA LEU A 17 -7.84 42.83 -19.38
C LEU A 17 -7.37 42.64 -17.93
N GLU A 18 -8.04 43.30 -16.99
CA GLU A 18 -7.73 43.14 -15.56
C GLU A 18 -8.07 41.74 -15.07
N ALA A 19 -9.26 41.26 -15.41
CA ALA A 19 -9.70 39.87 -15.09
C ALA A 19 -8.77 38.81 -15.72
N TRP A 20 -8.26 39.05 -16.93
CA TRP A 20 -7.29 38.18 -17.58
C TRP A 20 -5.92 38.22 -16.89
N ARG A 21 -5.47 39.39 -16.42
CA ARG A 21 -4.26 39.52 -15.62
C ARG A 21 -4.32 38.71 -14.34
N ASP A 22 -5.46 38.68 -13.67
CA ASP A 22 -5.67 37.88 -12.46
C ASP A 22 -5.55 36.36 -12.74
N VAL A 23 -6.05 35.89 -13.88
CA VAL A 23 -5.89 34.48 -14.30
C VAL A 23 -4.41 34.14 -14.52
N LEU A 24 -3.65 34.99 -15.19
CA LEU A 24 -2.24 34.78 -15.42
C LEU A 24 -1.43 34.88 -14.12
N ALA A 25 -1.78 35.85 -13.26
CA ALA A 25 -1.14 36.04 -11.97
C ALA A 25 -1.27 34.82 -11.05
N ALA A 26 -2.42 34.13 -11.11
CA ALA A 26 -2.65 32.89 -10.34
C ALA A 26 -1.65 31.76 -10.67
N VAL A 27 -1.00 31.80 -11.83
CA VAL A 27 0.04 30.85 -12.25
C VAL A 27 1.45 31.47 -12.30
N GLY A 28 1.61 32.70 -11.81
CA GLY A 28 2.90 33.40 -11.73
C GLY A 28 3.33 34.10 -13.02
N LEU A 29 2.38 34.44 -13.89
CA LEU A 29 2.61 35.10 -15.18
C LEU A 29 1.89 36.45 -15.25
N GLN A 30 2.28 37.26 -16.25
CA GLN A 30 1.60 38.50 -16.61
C GLN A 30 1.63 38.68 -18.13
N PRO A 31 0.75 39.52 -18.74
CA PRO A 31 0.88 39.89 -20.13
C PRO A 31 2.21 40.64 -20.37
N ALA A 32 2.92 40.35 -21.47
CA ALA A 32 4.11 41.08 -21.87
C ALA A 32 3.72 42.46 -22.32
N LEU A 33 4.60 43.49 -22.07
CA LEU A 33 4.37 44.91 -22.32
C LEU A 33 4.02 45.29 -23.78
N ALA A 34 4.27 44.41 -24.75
CA ALA A 34 4.02 44.59 -26.17
C ALA A 34 2.76 43.92 -26.70
N SER A 35 1.92 43.32 -25.82
CA SER A 35 0.72 42.60 -26.25
C SER A 35 -0.50 43.53 -26.25
N SER A 36 -1.12 43.75 -27.42
CA SER A 36 -2.45 44.31 -27.52
C SER A 36 -3.47 43.19 -27.24
N PHE A 37 -4.25 43.34 -26.21
CA PHE A 37 -5.45 42.48 -25.94
C PHE A 37 -6.60 42.99 -26.82
N ASP A 38 -6.43 42.90 -28.17
CA ASP A 38 -7.43 43.34 -29.12
C ASP A 38 -8.56 42.31 -29.21
N ASP A 39 -9.80 42.79 -29.02
CA ASP A 39 -11.06 42.06 -29.07
C ASP A 39 -11.32 40.91 -28.08
N GLY A 40 -10.52 40.72 -27.09
CA GLY A 40 -10.90 40.32 -25.76
C GLY A 40 -11.49 38.94 -25.49
N HIS A 41 -11.39 37.97 -26.42
CA HIS A 41 -11.81 36.60 -26.13
C HIS A 41 -10.71 35.82 -25.45
N ALA A 42 -10.88 35.53 -24.17
CA ALA A 42 -10.00 34.64 -23.43
C ALA A 42 -10.80 33.67 -22.57
N THR A 43 -10.38 32.41 -22.54
CA THR A 43 -10.95 31.39 -21.69
C THR A 43 -9.87 30.69 -20.87
N ALA A 44 -10.20 30.26 -19.67
CA ALA A 44 -9.33 29.44 -18.87
C ALA A 44 -10.13 28.43 -18.06
N SER A 45 -9.54 27.24 -17.90
CA SER A 45 -9.99 26.25 -16.94
C SER A 45 -8.88 26.05 -15.92
N HIS A 46 -9.12 26.41 -14.67
CA HIS A 46 -8.12 26.42 -13.60
C HIS A 46 -8.53 25.52 -12.45
N ARG A 47 -7.59 24.71 -11.96
CA ARG A 47 -7.75 23.96 -10.72
C ARG A 47 -6.47 24.04 -9.90
N SER A 48 -6.63 24.31 -8.60
CA SER A 48 -5.49 24.40 -7.68
C SER A 48 -5.77 23.74 -6.35
N ALA A 49 -4.74 23.16 -5.77
CA ALA A 49 -4.73 22.63 -4.41
C ALA A 49 -3.30 22.60 -3.86
N THR A 50 -3.12 22.91 -2.58
CA THR A 50 -1.86 22.74 -1.84
C THR A 50 -0.61 23.25 -2.58
N GLY A 51 -0.75 24.42 -3.24
CA GLY A 51 0.36 25.04 -3.97
C GLY A 51 0.66 24.47 -5.37
N VAL A 52 -0.17 23.57 -5.90
CA VAL A 52 -0.10 23.08 -7.28
C VAL A 52 -1.29 23.60 -8.06
N ALA A 53 -1.04 24.25 -9.20
CA ALA A 53 -2.09 24.79 -10.07
C ALA A 53 -1.88 24.30 -11.51
N LEU A 54 -2.92 23.73 -12.12
CA LEU A 54 -2.99 23.40 -13.54
C LEU A 54 -4.04 24.28 -14.20
N THR A 55 -3.62 24.95 -15.27
CA THR A 55 -4.48 25.88 -16.00
C THR A 55 -4.36 25.61 -17.49
N ARG A 56 -5.50 25.40 -18.14
CA ARG A 56 -5.62 25.39 -19.60
C ARG A 56 -6.12 26.74 -20.03
N ILE A 57 -5.43 27.39 -20.94
CA ILE A 57 -5.75 28.73 -21.41
C ILE A 57 -5.94 28.75 -22.92
N ALA A 58 -6.85 29.60 -23.37
CA ALA A 58 -7.01 30.00 -24.78
C ALA A 58 -7.30 31.49 -24.84
N ALA A 59 -6.57 32.22 -25.70
CA ALA A 59 -6.75 33.65 -25.92
C ALA A 59 -6.22 34.01 -27.31
N GLY A 60 -6.55 35.20 -27.82
CA GLY A 60 -5.97 35.72 -29.06
C GLY A 60 -4.44 35.89 -28.99
N SER A 61 -3.84 36.36 -30.08
CA SER A 61 -2.39 36.60 -30.16
C SER A 61 -1.91 37.51 -29.02
N GLN A 62 -0.99 37.01 -28.20
CA GLN A 62 -0.42 37.78 -27.09
C GLN A 62 0.92 37.27 -26.61
N GLY A 63 1.59 38.09 -25.80
CA GLY A 63 2.79 37.72 -25.09
C GLY A 63 2.56 37.55 -23.61
N ILE A 64 3.31 36.65 -22.99
CA ILE A 64 3.35 36.46 -21.53
C ILE A 64 4.79 36.56 -21.02
N ALA A 65 4.94 36.99 -19.79
CA ALA A 65 6.20 37.17 -19.09
C ALA A 65 6.09 36.77 -17.61
N PRO A 66 7.18 36.57 -16.88
CA PRO A 66 7.12 36.29 -15.46
C PRO A 66 6.53 37.47 -14.68
N LEU A 67 5.74 37.16 -13.64
CA LEU A 67 5.23 38.15 -12.71
C LEU A 67 6.37 38.60 -11.78
N PRO A 68 6.70 39.90 -11.68
CA PRO A 68 7.90 40.39 -10.95
C PRO A 68 7.99 39.99 -9.48
N GLN A 69 6.85 39.75 -8.83
CA GLN A 69 6.74 39.36 -7.42
C GLN A 69 6.34 37.88 -7.23
N SER A 70 6.40 37.08 -8.29
CA SER A 70 6.12 35.64 -8.16
C SER A 70 7.14 35.02 -7.19
N GLY A 71 6.64 34.53 -6.06
CA GLY A 71 7.45 33.96 -4.98
C GLY A 71 8.34 32.79 -5.46
N GLU A 72 9.19 32.29 -4.58
CA GLU A 72 10.00 31.11 -4.83
C GLU A 72 9.10 29.88 -5.15
N GLY A 73 9.57 29.01 -6.05
CA GLY A 73 8.84 27.81 -6.46
C GLY A 73 9.62 27.01 -7.50
N LEU A 74 8.98 25.98 -8.05
CA LEU A 74 9.52 25.26 -9.21
C LEU A 74 9.38 26.09 -10.48
N PRO A 75 10.16 25.79 -11.55
CA PRO A 75 9.93 26.39 -12.85
C PRO A 75 8.49 26.14 -13.29
N ILE A 76 7.91 27.11 -13.98
CA ILE A 76 6.59 26.98 -14.59
C ILE A 76 6.75 26.04 -15.79
N ALA A 77 6.00 24.94 -15.82
CA ALA A 77 5.92 24.09 -17.00
C ALA A 77 4.80 24.59 -17.92
N LEU A 78 5.13 24.91 -19.17
CA LEU A 78 4.18 25.38 -20.17
C LEU A 78 4.27 24.53 -21.42
N LEU A 79 3.11 24.07 -21.90
CA LEU A 79 2.96 23.24 -23.09
C LEU A 79 2.06 23.96 -24.11
N PRO A 80 2.60 24.49 -25.24
CA PRO A 80 1.80 24.97 -26.36
C PRO A 80 1.04 23.81 -27.05
N ILE A 81 -0.27 23.97 -27.29
CA ILE A 81 -1.13 22.86 -27.78
C ILE A 81 -1.39 22.93 -29.29
N GLU A 82 -1.71 24.11 -29.82
CA GLU A 82 -2.14 24.26 -31.21
C GLU A 82 -1.18 25.09 -32.08
N ASP A 83 -0.66 26.18 -31.52
CA ASP A 83 0.32 27.04 -32.21
C ASP A 83 1.65 27.06 -31.46
N GLY A 84 2.74 27.15 -32.20
CA GLY A 84 4.06 27.36 -31.62
C GLY A 84 4.19 28.79 -31.04
N ALA A 85 5.23 28.98 -30.24
CA ALA A 85 5.51 30.27 -29.65
C ALA A 85 6.96 30.71 -29.93
N MET A 86 7.25 31.99 -29.76
CA MET A 86 8.60 32.54 -29.82
C MET A 86 9.05 32.90 -28.40
N LEU A 87 10.05 32.19 -27.89
CA LEU A 87 10.72 32.50 -26.63
C LEU A 87 11.80 33.53 -26.86
N ARG A 88 11.70 34.71 -26.21
CA ARG A 88 12.75 35.69 -26.06
C ARG A 88 13.42 35.55 -24.69
N GLN A 89 14.73 35.50 -24.67
CA GLN A 89 15.54 35.53 -23.44
C GLN A 89 16.74 36.40 -23.63
N GLY A 90 16.76 37.57 -22.99
CA GLY A 90 17.74 38.60 -23.28
C GLY A 90 17.71 39.02 -24.75
N ALA A 91 18.84 38.89 -25.44
CA ALA A 91 18.96 39.16 -26.88
C ALA A 91 18.67 37.97 -27.78
N SER A 92 18.44 36.74 -27.22
CA SER A 92 18.22 35.57 -28.02
C SER A 92 16.72 35.29 -28.23
N HIS A 93 16.40 34.77 -29.43
CA HIS A 93 15.04 34.35 -29.83
C HIS A 93 15.07 32.93 -30.27
N ARG A 94 14.14 32.12 -29.77
CA ARG A 94 13.99 30.71 -30.13
C ARG A 94 12.54 30.40 -30.49
N ILE A 95 12.34 29.68 -31.60
CA ILE A 95 11.03 29.14 -31.97
C ILE A 95 10.77 27.92 -31.09
N VAL A 96 9.58 27.86 -30.50
CA VAL A 96 9.08 26.74 -29.71
C VAL A 96 8.01 26.05 -30.54
N PRO A 97 8.26 24.87 -31.08
CA PRO A 97 7.23 24.13 -31.81
C PRO A 97 6.12 23.62 -30.89
N VAL A 98 4.96 23.35 -31.47
CA VAL A 98 3.84 22.70 -30.75
C VAL A 98 4.29 21.39 -30.13
N GLY A 99 3.82 21.09 -28.95
CA GLY A 99 4.14 19.85 -28.21
C GLY A 99 5.50 19.85 -27.53
N HIS A 100 6.33 20.89 -27.70
CA HIS A 100 7.57 21.05 -26.92
C HIS A 100 7.26 21.65 -25.55
N LEU A 101 7.77 21.01 -24.50
CA LEU A 101 7.61 21.49 -23.13
C LEU A 101 8.57 22.63 -22.85
N LEU A 102 8.07 23.70 -22.26
CA LEU A 102 8.85 24.81 -21.75
C LEU A 102 8.98 24.70 -20.23
N LEU A 103 10.21 24.77 -19.72
CA LEU A 103 10.51 24.94 -18.31
C LEU A 103 10.96 26.40 -18.12
N LEU A 104 10.08 27.22 -17.56
CA LEU A 104 10.25 28.68 -17.46
C LEU A 104 10.61 29.06 -16.02
N PRO A 105 11.73 29.78 -15.78
CA PRO A 105 12.03 30.28 -14.45
C PRO A 105 10.96 31.30 -14.02
N ARG A 106 10.67 31.35 -12.72
CA ARG A 106 9.64 32.28 -12.18
C ARG A 106 10.10 33.74 -12.23
N GLN A 107 11.38 33.98 -12.37
CA GLN A 107 11.97 35.29 -12.46
C GLN A 107 12.97 35.33 -13.63
N GLY A 108 13.31 36.51 -14.11
CA GLY A 108 14.29 36.72 -15.18
C GLY A 108 13.75 37.49 -16.38
N ASP A 109 14.65 37.91 -17.30
CA ASP A 109 14.28 38.60 -18.53
C ASP A 109 13.97 37.61 -19.65
N TRP A 110 12.74 37.05 -19.59
CA TRP A 110 12.22 36.26 -20.68
C TRP A 110 10.76 36.63 -21.00
N SER A 111 10.35 36.44 -22.26
CA SER A 111 8.95 36.55 -22.68
C SER A 111 8.65 35.51 -23.75
N LEU A 112 7.40 35.05 -23.75
CA LEU A 112 6.89 34.09 -24.72
C LEU A 112 5.80 34.75 -25.53
N MET A 113 5.95 34.81 -26.85
CA MET A 113 5.02 35.44 -27.79
C MET A 113 4.32 34.39 -28.64
N PHE A 114 3.00 34.42 -28.66
CA PHE A 114 2.16 33.63 -29.58
C PHE A 114 1.75 34.52 -30.75
N GLN A 115 2.10 34.11 -31.96
CA GLN A 115 1.85 34.91 -33.17
C GLN A 115 0.41 34.80 -33.68
N ARG A 116 -0.27 33.75 -33.28
CA ARG A 116 -1.69 33.50 -33.52
C ARG A 116 -2.38 33.28 -32.17
N ASP A 117 -3.45 32.51 -32.14
CA ASP A 117 -4.16 32.20 -30.91
C ASP A 117 -3.26 31.48 -29.90
N MET A 118 -3.23 32.00 -28.68
CA MET A 118 -2.52 31.35 -27.60
C MET A 118 -3.36 30.21 -27.02
N ARG A 119 -2.92 28.98 -27.21
CA ARG A 119 -3.51 27.82 -26.53
C ARG A 119 -2.41 27.02 -25.85
N ALA A 120 -2.47 26.99 -24.53
CA ALA A 120 -1.42 26.37 -23.74
C ALA A 120 -1.97 25.75 -22.45
N ILE A 121 -1.20 24.79 -21.93
CA ILE A 121 -1.39 24.21 -20.61
C ILE A 121 -0.25 24.68 -19.73
N ILE A 122 -0.57 25.17 -18.55
CA ILE A 122 0.40 25.73 -17.59
C ILE A 122 0.29 24.97 -16.27
N LEU A 123 1.38 24.36 -15.83
CA LEU A 123 1.52 23.82 -14.48
C LEU A 123 2.43 24.75 -13.67
N SER A 124 1.89 25.27 -12.58
CA SER A 124 2.60 26.14 -11.63
C SER A 124 2.64 25.45 -10.26
N VAL A 125 3.84 25.39 -9.66
CA VAL A 125 4.07 24.77 -8.35
C VAL A 125 4.76 25.79 -7.46
N THR A 126 4.07 26.21 -6.38
CA THR A 126 4.61 27.23 -5.43
C THR A 126 5.62 26.61 -4.45
N ALA A 127 6.32 27.47 -3.71
CA ALA A 127 7.24 27.04 -2.65
C ALA A 127 6.53 26.20 -1.58
N GLU A 128 5.26 26.45 -1.29
CA GLU A 128 4.46 25.69 -0.31
C GLU A 128 4.30 24.23 -0.67
N ALA A 129 4.07 23.91 -1.94
CA ALA A 129 4.02 22.52 -2.41
C ALA A 129 5.41 21.82 -2.39
N ARG A 130 6.48 22.60 -2.31
CA ARG A 130 7.88 22.14 -2.23
C ARG A 130 8.30 21.74 -0.82
N HIS A 131 7.70 22.31 0.23
CA HIS A 131 8.15 22.16 1.62
C HIS A 131 8.12 20.73 2.20
N GLY A 132 7.46 19.79 1.54
CA GLY A 132 7.55 18.36 1.89
C GLY A 132 8.64 17.59 1.16
N ARG A 133 9.44 18.26 0.28
CA ARG A 133 10.42 17.63 -0.60
C ARG A 133 11.66 18.47 -0.66
N LEU A 134 12.70 18.03 0.04
CA LEU A 134 14.02 18.66 -0.04
C LEU A 134 14.60 18.34 -1.42
N ILE A 135 14.66 19.36 -2.27
CA ILE A 135 15.24 19.27 -3.61
C ILE A 135 16.38 20.25 -3.68
N GLY A 136 17.55 19.70 -4.01
CA GLY A 136 18.76 20.51 -4.14
C GLY A 136 18.64 21.65 -5.15
N ARG A 137 19.48 22.64 -4.98
CA ARG A 137 19.72 23.91 -5.70
C ARG A 137 18.65 24.42 -6.68
N PRO A 138 18.47 25.74 -6.82
CA PRO A 138 17.48 26.33 -7.70
C PRO A 138 17.65 25.80 -9.13
N ILE A 139 16.58 25.21 -9.62
CA ILE A 139 16.49 24.64 -10.94
C ILE A 139 16.40 25.79 -11.93
N ALA A 140 17.42 25.88 -12.78
CA ALA A 140 17.51 26.75 -13.95
C ALA A 140 17.19 28.25 -13.75
N SER A 141 18.21 29.06 -13.84
CA SER A 141 18.11 30.51 -14.05
C SER A 141 17.65 30.89 -15.46
N GLU A 142 17.55 29.94 -16.37
CA GLU A 142 17.23 30.14 -17.79
C GLU A 142 16.02 29.33 -18.24
N ALA A 143 15.23 29.89 -19.17
CA ALA A 143 14.14 29.21 -19.82
C ALA A 143 14.66 28.11 -20.77
N ARG A 144 14.03 26.93 -20.72
CA ARG A 144 14.43 25.77 -21.53
C ARG A 144 13.29 25.22 -22.37
N VAL A 145 13.64 24.83 -23.59
CA VAL A 145 12.74 24.12 -24.53
C VAL A 145 13.14 22.65 -24.52
N VAL A 146 12.23 21.78 -24.12
CA VAL A 146 12.44 20.34 -24.03
C VAL A 146 11.64 19.66 -25.13
N ALA A 147 12.34 18.89 -25.97
CA ALA A 147 11.70 18.13 -27.06
C ALA A 147 10.78 17.01 -26.49
N PRO A 148 9.69 16.65 -27.21
CA PRO A 148 8.77 15.60 -26.79
C PRO A 148 9.39 14.21 -27.00
N ALA A 149 10.28 13.81 -26.07
CA ALA A 149 10.95 12.51 -26.08
C ALA A 149 11.06 11.96 -24.65
N GLY A 150 10.95 10.64 -24.49
CA GLY A 150 11.09 9.97 -23.21
C GLY A 150 10.15 10.54 -22.15
N LEU A 151 10.69 10.88 -20.98
CA LEU A 151 9.90 11.40 -19.84
C LEU A 151 9.15 12.70 -20.16
N ALA A 152 9.71 13.57 -21.02
CA ALA A 152 9.06 14.81 -21.41
C ALA A 152 7.80 14.58 -22.26
N ASP A 153 7.78 13.55 -23.10
CA ASP A 153 6.59 13.17 -23.88
C ASP A 153 5.50 12.60 -22.97
N VAL A 154 5.86 11.71 -22.05
CA VAL A 154 4.93 11.16 -21.03
C VAL A 154 4.32 12.28 -20.19
N PHE A 155 5.14 13.19 -19.69
CA PHE A 155 4.69 14.33 -18.88
C PHE A 155 3.76 15.26 -19.66
N SER A 156 4.08 15.58 -20.92
CA SER A 156 3.25 16.42 -21.78
C SER A 156 1.90 15.81 -22.08
N ARG A 157 1.84 14.49 -22.33
CA ARG A 157 0.58 13.74 -22.51
C ARG A 157 -0.26 13.70 -21.25
N LEU A 158 0.37 13.53 -20.09
CA LEU A 158 -0.33 13.56 -18.81
C LEU A 158 -0.89 14.94 -18.51
N LEU A 159 -0.14 16.01 -18.77
CA LEU A 159 -0.63 17.40 -18.65
C LEU A 159 -1.86 17.64 -19.55
N ASP A 160 -1.79 17.23 -20.82
CA ASP A 160 -2.90 17.43 -21.77
C ASP A 160 -4.13 16.61 -21.34
N ALA A 161 -3.98 15.32 -21.03
CA ALA A 161 -5.09 14.48 -20.55
C ALA A 161 -5.73 15.02 -19.28
N THR A 162 -4.93 15.40 -18.29
CA THR A 162 -5.41 15.97 -17.03
C THR A 162 -6.13 17.29 -17.26
N SER A 163 -5.59 18.17 -18.12
CA SER A 163 -6.18 19.47 -18.41
C SER A 163 -7.58 19.41 -19.05
N ARG A 164 -7.87 18.32 -19.78
CA ARG A 164 -9.19 18.08 -20.38
C ARG A 164 -10.22 17.57 -19.36
N SER A 165 -9.76 16.99 -18.27
CA SER A 165 -10.62 16.40 -17.24
C SER A 165 -10.76 17.26 -15.99
N LEU A 166 -10.22 18.49 -15.97
CA LEU A 166 -10.17 19.35 -14.76
C LEU A 166 -11.54 19.56 -14.10
N GLU A 167 -12.61 19.62 -14.89
CA GLU A 167 -13.98 19.83 -14.40
C GLU A 167 -14.55 18.59 -13.73
N THR A 168 -14.22 17.39 -14.24
CA THR A 168 -14.83 16.13 -13.82
C THR A 168 -14.05 15.41 -12.71
N LEU A 169 -12.79 15.80 -12.48
CA LEU A 169 -11.97 15.21 -11.42
C LEU A 169 -12.54 15.55 -10.03
N SER A 170 -12.65 14.57 -9.15
CA SER A 170 -12.87 14.80 -7.73
C SER A 170 -11.65 15.46 -7.07
N ASP A 171 -11.82 15.98 -5.86
CA ASP A 171 -10.71 16.61 -5.14
C ASP A 171 -9.60 15.61 -4.76
N VAL A 172 -9.95 14.35 -4.51
CA VAL A 172 -9.00 13.26 -4.21
C VAL A 172 -8.20 12.88 -5.45
N GLU A 173 -8.88 12.70 -6.60
CA GLU A 173 -8.22 12.40 -7.87
C GLU A 173 -7.28 13.53 -8.29
N TRP A 174 -7.73 14.78 -8.14
CA TRP A 174 -6.88 15.93 -8.42
C TRP A 174 -5.63 15.95 -7.53
N ALA A 175 -5.78 15.74 -6.23
CA ALA A 175 -4.63 15.72 -5.30
C ALA A 175 -3.59 14.66 -5.68
N THR A 176 -4.05 13.47 -6.08
CA THR A 176 -3.18 12.35 -6.52
C THR A 176 -2.45 12.68 -7.81
N ILE A 177 -3.17 13.21 -8.81
CA ILE A 177 -2.57 13.59 -10.09
C ILE A 177 -1.60 14.77 -9.92
N ALA A 178 -1.96 15.78 -9.14
CA ALA A 178 -1.12 16.93 -8.85
C ALA A 178 0.22 16.51 -8.23
N GLN A 179 0.18 15.53 -7.33
CA GLN A 179 1.36 14.93 -6.71
C GLN A 179 2.30 14.30 -7.75
N SER A 180 1.75 13.49 -8.66
CA SER A 180 2.49 12.83 -9.74
C SER A 180 3.08 13.84 -10.73
N LEU A 181 2.33 14.89 -11.06
CA LEU A 181 2.81 15.97 -11.93
C LEU A 181 4.01 16.73 -11.33
N VAL A 182 4.00 16.95 -10.03
CA VAL A 182 5.14 17.56 -9.33
C VAL A 182 6.37 16.68 -9.39
N ASP A 183 6.25 15.37 -9.16
CA ASP A 183 7.38 14.42 -9.19
C ASP A 183 8.03 14.33 -10.57
N LEU A 184 7.21 14.24 -11.62
CA LEU A 184 7.68 14.22 -13.00
C LEU A 184 8.35 15.55 -13.39
N LEU A 185 7.77 16.70 -13.01
CA LEU A 185 8.35 18.02 -13.26
C LEU A 185 9.74 18.16 -12.61
N LEU A 186 9.86 17.68 -11.37
CA LEU A 186 11.11 17.68 -10.64
C LEU A 186 12.19 16.84 -11.33
N THR A 187 11.83 15.65 -11.76
CA THR A 187 12.73 14.74 -12.46
C THR A 187 13.21 15.36 -13.77
N LEU A 188 12.32 15.96 -14.57
CA LEU A 188 12.63 16.65 -15.81
C LEU A 188 13.54 17.87 -15.58
N ALA A 189 13.25 18.65 -14.56
CA ALA A 189 14.03 19.83 -14.24
C ALA A 189 15.48 19.48 -13.81
N HIS A 190 15.68 18.33 -13.16
CA HIS A 190 17.01 17.83 -12.77
C HIS A 190 17.79 17.21 -13.95
N GLN A 191 17.15 16.38 -14.78
CA GLN A 191 17.80 15.74 -15.93
C GLN A 191 18.41 16.75 -16.91
N SER A 192 17.89 17.96 -16.93
CA SER A 192 18.31 19.00 -17.84
C SER A 192 19.46 19.88 -17.33
N ALA A 193 20.01 19.62 -16.13
CA ALA A 193 20.87 20.58 -15.43
C ALA A 193 22.38 20.26 -15.40
N SER A 194 22.84 19.02 -15.72
CA SER A 194 24.25 18.63 -15.49
C SER A 194 24.82 17.60 -16.47
N PRO A 195 26.13 17.58 -16.76
CA PRO A 195 26.80 16.50 -17.49
C PRO A 195 26.86 15.20 -16.68
N ALA A 196 26.90 14.08 -17.37
CA ALA A 196 26.65 12.73 -16.85
C ALA A 196 27.45 12.26 -15.59
N SER A 197 28.61 12.86 -15.29
CA SER A 197 29.42 12.46 -14.13
C SER A 197 29.01 13.13 -12.80
N GLU A 198 28.36 14.30 -12.84
CA GLU A 198 27.82 14.96 -11.65
C GLU A 198 26.44 14.44 -11.26
N VAL A 199 25.70 13.87 -12.22
CA VAL A 199 24.34 13.33 -12.01
C VAL A 199 24.33 12.15 -11.02
N ALA A 200 25.33 11.27 -11.09
CA ALA A 200 25.42 10.12 -10.19
C ALA A 200 25.69 10.52 -8.73
N ALA A 201 26.58 11.50 -8.50
CA ALA A 201 26.88 12.00 -7.16
C ALA A 201 25.69 12.77 -6.56
N THR A 202 24.98 13.54 -7.38
CA THR A 202 23.79 14.31 -6.96
C THR A 202 22.60 13.41 -6.67
N ALA A 203 22.40 12.34 -7.46
CA ALA A 203 21.35 11.36 -7.21
C ALA A 203 21.57 10.59 -5.89
N THR A 204 22.81 10.23 -5.58
CA THR A 204 23.17 9.59 -4.32
C THR A 204 22.93 10.52 -3.12
N GLN A 205 23.30 11.81 -3.23
CA GLN A 205 23.04 12.80 -2.20
C GLN A 205 21.54 13.05 -1.98
N ALA A 206 20.75 13.10 -3.04
CA ALA A 206 19.30 13.23 -2.97
C ALA A 206 18.65 12.02 -2.29
N ALA A 207 19.09 10.80 -2.61
CA ALA A 207 18.61 9.59 -1.97
C ALA A 207 18.93 9.53 -0.47
N ILE A 208 20.15 9.93 -0.07
CA ILE A 208 20.55 10.02 1.34
C ILE A 208 19.71 11.08 2.06
N LEU A 209 19.53 12.26 1.47
CA LEU A 209 18.71 13.31 2.05
C LEU A 209 17.25 12.90 2.20
N HIS A 210 16.71 12.15 1.23
CA HIS A 210 15.36 11.61 1.33
C HIS A 210 15.20 10.64 2.51
N ARG A 211 16.15 9.73 2.73
CA ARG A 211 16.14 8.83 3.90
C ARG A 211 16.24 9.58 5.21
N ILE A 212 17.10 10.60 5.27
CA ILE A 212 17.22 11.51 6.44
C ILE A 212 15.87 12.12 6.76
N CYS A 213 15.16 12.63 5.76
CA CYS A 213 13.84 13.23 5.94
C CYS A 213 12.81 12.21 6.42
N GLN A 214 12.82 10.99 5.89
CA GLN A 214 11.96 9.92 6.39
C GLN A 214 12.25 9.57 7.85
N THR A 215 13.53 9.53 8.24
CA THR A 215 13.92 9.29 9.63
C THR A 215 13.48 10.43 10.55
N ILE A 216 13.55 11.68 10.10
CA ILE A 216 13.00 12.83 10.82
C ILE A 216 11.48 12.70 10.96
N GLU A 217 10.76 12.38 9.88
CA GLU A 217 9.30 12.26 9.90
C GLU A 217 8.79 11.21 10.89
N ARG A 218 9.50 10.08 11.02
CA ARG A 218 9.16 9.01 11.97
C ARG A 218 9.39 9.39 13.44
N ASN A 219 10.23 10.39 13.69
CA ASN A 219 10.64 10.78 15.04
C ASN A 219 10.28 12.24 15.37
N LEU A 220 9.29 12.83 14.70
CA LEU A 220 8.89 14.23 14.93
C LEU A 220 8.33 14.48 16.32
N ASP A 221 7.80 13.48 16.96
CA ASP A 221 7.27 13.47 18.33
C ASP A 221 8.37 13.40 19.40
N ASP A 222 9.58 12.96 19.07
CA ASP A 222 10.71 12.93 19.99
C ASP A 222 11.23 14.35 20.26
N PRO A 223 11.06 14.91 21.47
CA PRO A 223 11.57 16.24 21.80
C PRO A 223 13.11 16.31 21.72
N GLU A 224 13.81 15.18 21.89
CA GLU A 224 15.26 15.07 21.84
C GLU A 224 15.81 14.78 20.44
N LEU A 225 14.96 14.89 19.40
CA LEU A 225 15.38 14.71 18.00
C LEU A 225 16.45 15.74 17.62
N ALA A 226 17.69 15.26 17.47
CA ALA A 226 18.88 16.08 17.22
C ALA A 226 19.64 15.62 15.95
N PRO A 227 20.40 16.51 15.29
CA PRO A 227 21.16 16.18 14.09
C PRO A 227 22.08 14.96 14.27
N LEU A 228 22.73 14.86 15.41
CA LEU A 228 23.66 13.77 15.72
C LEU A 228 22.94 12.40 15.74
N ARG A 229 21.75 12.33 16.34
CA ARG A 229 20.95 11.08 16.41
C ARG A 229 20.52 10.62 15.01
N VAL A 230 20.01 11.54 14.21
CA VAL A 230 19.60 11.23 12.82
C VAL A 230 20.83 10.88 11.96
N ALA A 231 21.94 11.56 12.10
CA ALA A 231 23.17 11.22 11.38
C ALA A 231 23.69 9.83 11.75
N GLN A 232 23.62 9.45 13.04
CA GLN A 232 23.97 8.11 13.51
C GLN A 232 23.02 7.05 12.94
N ALA A 233 21.72 7.30 12.94
CA ALA A 233 20.70 6.39 12.40
C ALA A 233 20.92 6.15 10.89
N GLU A 234 21.36 7.15 10.15
CA GLU A 234 21.60 7.07 8.71
C GLU A 234 23.05 6.67 8.32
N GLY A 235 23.90 6.36 9.31
CA GLY A 235 25.28 5.93 9.08
C GLY A 235 26.19 7.00 8.46
N ILE A 236 25.90 8.26 8.71
CA ILE A 236 26.66 9.42 8.20
C ILE A 236 27.20 10.29 9.32
N SER A 237 28.17 11.16 9.01
CA SER A 237 28.62 12.15 10.01
C SER A 237 27.61 13.31 10.12
N GLU A 238 27.49 13.88 11.32
CA GLU A 238 26.65 15.08 11.54
C GLU A 238 27.06 16.23 10.62
N ARG A 239 28.36 16.42 10.39
CA ARG A 239 28.87 17.43 9.45
C ARG A 239 28.36 17.20 8.02
N TYR A 240 28.25 15.92 7.59
CA TYR A 240 27.75 15.59 6.26
C TYR A 240 26.24 15.82 6.19
N LEU A 241 25.48 15.49 7.25
CA LEU A 241 24.06 15.81 7.36
C LEU A 241 23.82 17.33 7.25
N GLN A 242 24.57 18.14 8.00
CA GLN A 242 24.47 19.61 7.92
C GLN A 242 24.83 20.13 6.52
N LYS A 243 25.84 19.53 5.87
CA LYS A 243 26.21 19.89 4.49
C LYS A 243 25.06 19.53 3.50
N LEU A 244 24.38 18.41 3.68
CA LEU A 244 23.24 18.03 2.85
C LEU A 244 22.08 19.01 3.00
N PHE A 245 21.71 19.39 4.23
CA PHE A 245 20.70 20.43 4.44
C PHE A 245 21.13 21.79 3.87
N GLY A 246 22.37 22.19 4.08
CA GLY A 246 22.93 23.44 3.50
C GLY A 246 22.93 23.44 1.97
N SER A 247 23.08 22.27 1.31
CA SER A 247 23.04 22.17 -0.14
C SER A 247 21.63 22.42 -0.72
N VAL A 248 20.59 22.30 0.08
CA VAL A 248 19.21 22.59 -0.29
C VAL A 248 18.69 23.93 0.25
N GLY A 249 19.59 24.72 0.84
CA GLY A 249 19.26 26.06 1.35
C GLY A 249 18.48 26.05 2.67
N ASP A 250 18.53 24.93 3.42
CA ASP A 250 17.84 24.79 4.71
C ASP A 250 18.82 24.32 5.80
N ASN A 251 18.33 24.17 7.02
CA ASN A 251 19.05 23.54 8.11
C ASN A 251 18.14 22.57 8.86
N PHE A 252 18.74 21.58 9.51
CA PHE A 252 18.03 20.51 10.21
C PHE A 252 16.97 21.04 11.21
N SER A 253 17.34 21.99 12.05
CA SER A 253 16.46 22.53 13.09
C SER A 253 15.27 23.30 12.52
N HIS A 254 15.49 24.03 11.43
CA HIS A 254 14.42 24.72 10.72
C HIS A 254 13.45 23.70 10.09
N TYR A 255 13.97 22.68 9.40
CA TYR A 255 13.19 21.64 8.78
C TYR A 255 12.32 20.89 9.82
N VAL A 256 12.90 20.41 10.91
CA VAL A 256 12.16 19.71 11.99
C VAL A 256 11.05 20.59 12.55
N ARG A 257 11.34 21.87 12.84
CA ARG A 257 10.33 22.79 13.37
C ARG A 257 9.19 23.01 12.38
N GLU A 258 9.47 23.20 11.11
CA GLU A 258 8.45 23.39 10.07
C GLU A 258 7.55 22.15 9.95
N ARG A 259 8.14 20.94 9.97
CA ARG A 259 7.38 19.70 9.91
C ARG A 259 6.47 19.50 11.12
N ARG A 260 6.98 19.79 12.32
CA ARG A 260 6.20 19.77 13.56
C ARG A 260 5.01 20.74 13.53
N LEU A 261 5.23 21.95 13.03
CA LEU A 261 4.16 22.95 12.87
C LEU A 261 3.10 22.52 11.86
N GLN A 262 3.49 21.88 10.76
CA GLN A 262 2.57 21.36 9.75
C GLN A 262 1.70 20.21 10.28
N ARG A 263 2.29 19.28 11.05
CA ARG A 263 1.54 18.20 11.72
C ARG A 263 0.54 18.77 12.73
N ALA A 264 0.97 19.74 13.54
CA ALA A 264 0.10 20.41 14.49
C ALA A 264 -1.04 21.18 13.79
N TRP A 265 -0.77 21.79 12.64
CA TRP A 265 -1.79 22.46 11.82
C TRP A 265 -2.84 21.45 11.32
N SER A 266 -2.42 20.28 10.86
CA SER A 266 -3.30 19.20 10.42
C SER A 266 -4.23 18.72 11.56
N ASP A 267 -3.69 18.50 12.77
CA ASP A 267 -4.49 18.09 13.94
C ASP A 267 -5.47 19.18 14.36
N LEU A 268 -5.06 20.45 14.30
CA LEU A 268 -5.93 21.58 14.65
C LEU A 268 -7.07 21.78 13.64
N SER A 269 -6.90 21.33 12.38
CA SER A 269 -7.92 21.35 11.34
C SER A 269 -8.86 20.14 11.41
N ASN A 270 -8.47 19.07 12.10
CA ASN A 270 -9.20 17.81 12.11
C ASN A 270 -10.31 17.82 13.18
N PRO A 271 -11.59 17.71 12.82
CA PRO A 271 -12.69 17.65 13.78
C PRO A 271 -12.59 16.49 14.80
N ALA A 272 -11.95 15.38 14.41
CA ALA A 272 -11.73 14.23 15.29
C ALA A 272 -10.77 14.56 16.45
N GLU A 273 -9.84 15.51 16.26
CA GLU A 273 -8.87 15.97 17.25
C GLU A 273 -9.35 17.21 18.05
N ALA A 274 -10.59 17.65 17.83
CA ALA A 274 -11.15 18.84 18.50
C ALA A 274 -11.21 18.71 20.04
N HIS A 275 -11.25 17.48 20.56
CA HIS A 275 -11.24 17.18 22.00
C HIS A 275 -9.88 17.43 22.68
N ARG A 276 -8.77 17.50 21.93
CA ARG A 276 -7.43 17.71 22.47
C ARG A 276 -7.16 19.19 22.71
N SER A 277 -6.49 19.49 23.81
CA SER A 277 -6.03 20.86 24.07
C SER A 277 -4.90 21.27 23.11
N ILE A 278 -4.72 22.57 22.92
CA ILE A 278 -3.60 23.11 22.11
C ILE A 278 -2.25 22.70 22.68
N SER A 279 -2.15 22.62 24.01
CA SER A 279 -0.93 22.19 24.71
C SER A 279 -0.63 20.70 24.47
N GLU A 280 -1.63 19.84 24.48
CA GLU A 280 -1.46 18.42 24.16
C GLU A 280 -0.96 18.21 22.72
N ILE A 281 -1.49 18.98 21.75
CA ILE A 281 -1.01 18.95 20.38
C ILE A 281 0.44 19.45 20.30
N ALA A 282 0.77 20.53 21.00
CA ALA A 282 2.14 21.04 21.04
C ALA A 282 3.14 20.01 21.59
N TYR A 283 2.81 19.38 22.73
CA TYR A 283 3.68 18.36 23.35
C TYR A 283 3.78 17.09 22.50
N ARG A 284 2.69 16.66 21.85
CA ARG A 284 2.68 15.53 20.92
C ARG A 284 3.70 15.67 19.79
N TYR A 285 3.92 16.88 19.33
CA TYR A 285 4.90 17.17 18.28
C TYR A 285 6.21 17.73 18.82
N GLY A 286 6.61 17.32 20.03
CA GLY A 286 7.95 17.58 20.57
C GLY A 286 8.25 19.05 20.88
N PHE A 287 7.24 19.90 21.06
CA PHE A 287 7.44 21.24 21.62
C PHE A 287 7.45 21.14 23.14
N SER A 288 8.53 21.60 23.76
CA SER A 288 8.68 21.61 25.24
C SER A 288 7.87 22.70 25.94
N ASP A 289 7.41 23.70 25.19
CA ASP A 289 6.67 24.86 25.72
C ASP A 289 5.54 25.28 24.76
N SER A 290 4.31 25.32 25.28
CA SER A 290 3.13 25.69 24.50
C SER A 290 3.12 27.19 24.11
N ALA A 291 3.78 28.05 24.85
CA ALA A 291 3.91 29.47 24.49
C ALA A 291 4.91 29.64 23.33
N HIS A 292 5.99 28.88 23.32
CA HIS A 292 6.92 28.83 22.21
C HIS A 292 6.23 28.28 20.93
N PHE A 293 5.49 27.18 21.07
CA PHE A 293 4.67 26.63 19.99
C PHE A 293 3.71 27.69 19.42
N SER A 294 2.94 28.37 20.28
CA SER A 294 1.94 29.34 19.84
C SER A 294 2.57 30.52 19.10
N ARG A 295 3.73 31.01 19.53
CA ARG A 295 4.49 32.05 18.81
C ARG A 295 5.00 31.56 17.46
N ALA A 296 5.59 30.37 17.41
CA ALA A 296 6.09 29.76 16.17
C ALA A 296 4.96 29.50 15.18
N PHE A 297 3.81 28.98 15.64
CA PHE A 297 2.62 28.74 14.83
C PHE A 297 2.06 30.04 14.25
N ARG A 298 1.90 31.08 15.09
CA ARG A 298 1.42 32.40 14.62
C ARG A 298 2.37 33.05 13.62
N HIS A 299 3.67 32.94 13.86
CA HIS A 299 4.68 33.44 12.91
C HIS A 299 4.59 32.73 11.57
N ARG A 300 4.31 31.44 11.57
CA ARG A 300 4.25 30.61 10.36
C ARG A 300 2.93 30.74 9.59
N PHE A 301 1.79 30.77 10.29
CA PHE A 301 0.45 30.70 9.70
C PHE A 301 -0.37 32.00 9.82
N GLY A 302 0.16 33.01 10.45
CA GLY A 302 -0.50 34.32 10.61
C GLY A 302 -1.54 34.38 11.74
N LEU A 303 -2.00 33.25 12.26
CA LEU A 303 -2.98 33.13 13.32
C LEU A 303 -2.43 32.32 14.47
N SER A 304 -2.91 32.58 15.71
CA SER A 304 -2.59 31.69 16.83
C SER A 304 -3.29 30.33 16.65
N PRO A 305 -2.82 29.24 17.29
CA PRO A 305 -3.48 27.93 17.22
C PRO A 305 -4.94 27.97 17.67
N ARG A 306 -5.29 28.86 18.63
CA ARG A 306 -6.64 29.04 19.13
C ARG A 306 -7.55 29.74 18.13
N GLU A 307 -7.08 30.83 17.53
CA GLU A 307 -7.80 31.56 16.46
C GLU A 307 -8.02 30.64 15.25
N PHE A 308 -7.01 29.88 14.88
CA PHE A 308 -7.08 28.95 13.76
C PHE A 308 -8.13 27.85 14.01
N ARG A 309 -8.12 27.18 15.17
CA ARG A 309 -9.12 26.16 15.53
C ARG A 309 -10.54 26.72 15.55
N GLN A 310 -10.69 27.95 16.05
CA GLN A 310 -12.01 28.60 16.09
C GLN A 310 -12.54 28.86 14.67
N GLN A 311 -11.73 29.35 13.76
CA GLN A 311 -12.09 29.53 12.35
C GLN A 311 -12.49 28.22 11.65
N GLU A 312 -11.76 27.14 11.91
CA GLU A 312 -12.10 25.83 11.33
C GLU A 312 -13.39 25.27 11.92
N ALA A 313 -13.66 25.47 13.21
CA ALA A 313 -14.92 25.10 13.84
C ALA A 313 -16.10 25.89 13.28
N GLU A 314 -15.94 27.20 13.02
CA GLU A 314 -16.93 28.06 12.39
C GLU A 314 -17.20 27.67 10.92
N ARG A 315 -16.17 27.21 10.17
CA ARG A 315 -16.33 26.68 8.81
C ARG A 315 -17.04 25.33 8.77
N ALA A 316 -16.87 24.52 9.79
CA ALA A 316 -17.51 23.22 9.91
C ALA A 316 -18.95 23.29 10.43
N ALA A 317 -19.36 24.42 11.05
CA ALA A 317 -20.73 24.63 11.51
C ALA A 317 -21.65 24.84 10.29
N PRO A 318 -22.79 24.11 10.18
CA PRO A 318 -23.75 24.37 9.12
C PRO A 318 -24.25 25.81 9.25
N SER A 319 -24.09 26.60 8.18
CA SER A 319 -24.50 27.99 8.13
C SER A 319 -26.02 28.10 8.36
N SER A 320 -26.41 28.44 9.57
CA SER A 320 -27.79 28.80 9.95
C SER A 320 -28.04 30.30 9.74
N ILE A 321 -27.81 30.82 8.53
CA ILE A 321 -28.28 32.19 8.17
C ILE A 321 -28.62 32.15 6.68
N ALA A 322 -29.91 32.22 6.42
CA ALA A 322 -30.68 32.60 5.26
C ALA A 322 -31.74 31.55 4.85
N ALA A 323 -32.59 31.16 5.80
CA ALA A 323 -33.96 30.72 5.47
C ALA A 323 -34.82 31.95 5.39
N GLY A 324 -34.65 32.72 4.31
CA GLY A 324 -35.49 33.83 3.93
C GLY A 324 -35.68 33.79 2.43
N GLN A 325 -36.85 33.24 2.01
CA GLN A 325 -37.44 33.37 0.69
C GLN A 325 -36.67 32.77 -0.49
N ARG A 326 -36.86 31.46 -0.71
CA ARG A 326 -37.44 30.87 -1.93
C ARG A 326 -37.69 29.40 -1.67
N GLY A 327 -38.95 29.09 -1.29
CA GLY A 327 -39.41 27.74 -1.14
C GLY A 327 -39.37 27.01 -2.50
N TRP A 328 -38.69 25.91 -2.52
CA TRP A 328 -38.98 24.84 -3.45
C TRP A 328 -39.89 23.85 -2.73
N PRO A 329 -41.03 23.45 -3.30
CA PRO A 329 -42.00 22.64 -2.60
C PRO A 329 -41.43 21.21 -2.45
N LEU A 330 -41.36 20.75 -1.21
CA LEU A 330 -41.05 19.36 -0.82
C LEU A 330 -42.17 18.36 -1.24
N GLU A 331 -43.18 18.81 -1.99
CA GLU A 331 -44.28 17.96 -2.42
C GLU A 331 -44.07 17.22 -3.76
N ALA A 332 -43.02 17.52 -4.52
CA ALA A 332 -42.76 16.87 -5.80
C ALA A 332 -42.02 15.50 -5.69
N LEU A 333 -41.53 15.12 -4.51
CA LEU A 333 -40.81 13.84 -4.29
C LEU A 333 -41.67 12.78 -3.58
N ALA A 334 -42.87 13.12 -3.13
CA ALA A 334 -43.79 12.19 -2.48
C ALA A 334 -44.85 11.58 -3.44
N GLN A 335 -44.95 12.04 -4.68
CA GLN A 335 -45.98 11.58 -5.64
C GLN A 335 -45.49 10.63 -6.73
N SER A 336 -44.22 10.20 -6.70
CA SER A 336 -43.71 9.20 -7.68
C SER A 336 -43.67 7.75 -7.14
N ARG A 337 -44.34 7.46 -6.02
CA ARG A 337 -44.44 6.12 -5.44
C ARG A 337 -45.87 5.59 -5.29
N ALA A 338 -46.74 5.93 -6.19
CA ALA A 338 -48.06 5.32 -6.26
C ALA A 338 -48.52 5.19 -7.72
N HIS A 339 -47.95 4.21 -8.42
CA HIS A 339 -48.66 3.64 -9.57
C HIS A 339 -48.64 2.13 -9.39
N GLN A 340 -49.76 1.61 -8.93
CA GLN A 340 -50.15 0.20 -8.99
C GLN A 340 -50.38 -0.21 -10.44
N PRO A 341 -50.09 -1.45 -10.82
CA PRO A 341 -50.34 -1.95 -12.17
C PRO A 341 -51.83 -2.25 -12.36
N SER A 342 -52.38 -1.74 -13.44
CA SER A 342 -53.71 -2.10 -13.93
C SER A 342 -53.66 -3.47 -14.58
N SER A 343 -54.59 -4.26 -14.12
CA SER A 343 -55.18 -5.49 -14.64
C SER A 343 -55.11 -5.71 -16.16
N VAL A 344 -54.55 -6.86 -16.56
CA VAL A 344 -55.08 -7.66 -17.66
C VAL A 344 -55.22 -9.10 -17.15
N GLU A 345 -56.41 -9.45 -16.70
CA GLU A 345 -56.86 -10.81 -16.55
C GLU A 345 -57.35 -11.37 -17.89
N ARG A 346 -57.10 -12.69 -18.00
CA ARG A 346 -57.81 -13.68 -18.83
C ARG A 346 -57.13 -14.13 -20.13
N ASN A 347 -56.43 -15.27 -20.02
CA ASN A 347 -57.00 -16.47 -20.61
C ASN A 347 -56.33 -17.75 -20.01
N MET A 348 -57.17 -18.54 -19.34
CA MET A 348 -56.86 -19.87 -18.90
C MET A 348 -56.88 -20.83 -20.09
N ALA A 349 -55.82 -21.61 -20.23
CA ALA A 349 -55.93 -22.98 -20.77
C ALA A 349 -55.02 -23.86 -19.91
N ALA A 350 -55.65 -24.72 -19.15
CA ALA A 350 -55.00 -25.73 -18.31
C ALA A 350 -54.24 -26.74 -19.18
N VAL A 351 -52.94 -26.86 -18.93
CA VAL A 351 -52.18 -28.07 -19.22
C VAL A 351 -51.55 -28.50 -17.91
N THR A 352 -52.13 -29.51 -17.29
CA THR A 352 -51.55 -30.23 -16.18
C THR A 352 -50.36 -31.02 -16.70
N THR A 353 -49.16 -30.57 -16.38
CA THR A 353 -47.98 -31.40 -16.30
C THR A 353 -47.43 -31.23 -14.91
N GLU A 354 -47.39 -32.31 -14.14
CA GLU A 354 -46.73 -32.43 -12.87
C GLU A 354 -45.28 -31.88 -13.00
N PRO A 355 -44.77 -31.07 -12.06
CA PRO A 355 -43.35 -30.80 -12.01
C PRO A 355 -42.67 -32.09 -11.55
N ALA A 356 -41.83 -32.64 -12.43
CA ALA A 356 -40.84 -33.60 -12.01
C ALA A 356 -40.06 -32.98 -10.87
N GLN A 357 -40.14 -33.55 -9.68
CA GLN A 357 -39.19 -33.31 -8.62
C GLN A 357 -37.82 -33.69 -9.18
N GLU A 358 -37.01 -32.69 -9.52
CA GLU A 358 -35.57 -32.89 -9.57
C GLU A 358 -35.16 -33.28 -8.15
N GLY A 359 -35.01 -34.57 -7.94
CA GLY A 359 -34.45 -35.13 -6.73
C GLY A 359 -33.07 -34.51 -6.57
N GLU A 360 -32.83 -33.81 -5.45
CA GLU A 360 -31.50 -33.48 -4.97
C GLU A 360 -30.67 -34.76 -5.07
N ARG A 361 -29.78 -34.83 -6.07
CA ARG A 361 -28.78 -35.87 -6.12
C ARG A 361 -27.91 -35.66 -4.90
N GLU A 362 -27.96 -36.59 -3.94
CA GLU A 362 -27.03 -36.60 -2.82
C GLU A 362 -25.62 -36.44 -3.40
N HIS A 363 -25.00 -35.29 -3.12
CA HIS A 363 -23.63 -35.06 -3.53
C HIS A 363 -22.71 -35.93 -2.68
N HIS A 364 -22.13 -36.94 -3.28
CA HIS A 364 -21.06 -37.70 -2.63
C HIS A 364 -19.78 -36.89 -2.67
N PRO A 365 -19.15 -36.61 -1.49
CA PRO A 365 -17.92 -35.84 -1.44
C PRO A 365 -16.85 -36.38 -2.40
N ALA A 366 -16.34 -35.54 -3.26
CA ALA A 366 -15.27 -35.86 -4.21
C ALA A 366 -13.90 -35.50 -3.62
N HIS A 367 -12.85 -36.15 -4.15
CA HIS A 367 -11.47 -35.79 -3.87
C HIS A 367 -10.86 -35.17 -5.11
N HIS A 368 -10.27 -33.99 -4.94
CA HIS A 368 -9.59 -33.23 -5.99
C HIS A 368 -8.09 -33.18 -5.70
N HIS A 369 -7.29 -32.94 -6.74
CA HIS A 369 -5.85 -32.73 -6.61
C HIS A 369 -5.42 -31.51 -7.44
N LEU A 370 -4.77 -30.57 -6.80
CA LEU A 370 -4.21 -29.36 -7.43
C LEU A 370 -2.70 -29.40 -7.28
N SER A 371 -2.01 -29.84 -8.35
CA SER A 371 -0.56 -29.84 -8.42
C SER A 371 -0.03 -28.42 -8.64
N VAL A 372 1.17 -28.17 -8.14
CA VAL A 372 1.85 -26.88 -8.28
C VAL A 372 2.57 -26.79 -9.63
N ASP A 373 2.31 -25.72 -10.37
CA ASP A 373 3.08 -25.26 -11.54
C ASP A 373 2.90 -23.77 -11.76
N ALA A 374 3.65 -23.18 -12.70
CA ALA A 374 3.65 -21.75 -12.97
C ALA A 374 2.27 -21.16 -13.34
N ASN A 375 1.33 -21.98 -13.85
CA ASN A 375 -0.01 -21.53 -14.23
C ASN A 375 -1.01 -21.63 -13.09
N ARG A 376 -0.70 -22.40 -12.05
CA ARG A 376 -1.60 -22.70 -10.93
C ARG A 376 -1.22 -21.99 -9.64
N VAL A 377 -0.26 -21.08 -9.72
CA VAL A 377 0.14 -20.22 -8.61
C VAL A 377 -0.02 -18.75 -8.96
N HIS A 378 -0.29 -17.98 -7.94
CA HIS A 378 -0.11 -16.54 -7.96
C HIS A 378 0.94 -16.17 -6.89
N TRP A 379 1.84 -15.28 -7.23
CA TRP A 379 3.02 -15.01 -6.41
C TRP A 379 2.99 -13.58 -5.86
N GLY A 380 2.85 -13.45 -4.54
CA GLY A 380 2.94 -12.20 -3.80
C GLY A 380 1.65 -11.40 -3.66
N TYR A 381 0.51 -11.91 -4.13
CA TYR A 381 -0.76 -11.17 -4.07
C TYR A 381 -1.97 -12.08 -4.02
N PHE A 382 -3.09 -11.56 -3.51
CA PHE A 382 -4.42 -12.11 -3.67
C PHE A 382 -5.22 -11.27 -4.66
N SER A 383 -6.15 -11.89 -5.41
CA SER A 383 -6.98 -11.16 -6.35
C SER A 383 -8.35 -11.82 -6.55
N ARG A 384 -9.38 -10.99 -6.50
CA ARG A 384 -10.77 -11.40 -6.84
C ARG A 384 -11.00 -11.57 -8.33
N THR A 385 -10.04 -11.19 -9.17
CA THR A 385 -10.15 -11.26 -10.63
C THR A 385 -9.40 -12.45 -11.23
N LEU A 386 -8.68 -13.23 -10.42
CA LEU A 386 -8.03 -14.45 -10.88
C LEU A 386 -9.04 -15.52 -11.28
N ALA A 387 -8.79 -16.17 -12.41
CA ALA A 387 -9.54 -17.35 -12.81
C ALA A 387 -9.24 -18.52 -11.86
N PRO A 388 -10.26 -19.23 -11.37
CA PRO A 388 -10.06 -20.40 -10.51
C PRO A 388 -9.25 -21.48 -11.23
N GLN A 389 -8.34 -22.13 -10.47
CA GLN A 389 -7.56 -23.27 -10.94
C GLN A 389 -8.24 -24.60 -10.66
N ALA A 390 -9.22 -24.60 -9.76
CA ALA A 390 -10.11 -25.71 -9.47
C ALA A 390 -11.47 -25.15 -9.02
N GLU A 391 -12.53 -25.92 -9.23
CA GLU A 391 -13.86 -25.69 -8.65
C GLU A 391 -14.29 -26.93 -7.87
N ILE A 392 -14.73 -26.74 -6.61
CA ILE A 392 -15.13 -27.81 -5.70
C ILE A 392 -16.50 -27.52 -5.10
N ASN A 393 -17.18 -28.57 -4.65
CA ASN A 393 -18.44 -28.42 -3.91
C ASN A 393 -18.17 -28.39 -2.39
N SER A 394 -19.15 -27.87 -1.64
CA SER A 394 -19.14 -27.98 -0.18
C SER A 394 -19.11 -29.46 0.26
N GLY A 395 -18.17 -29.78 1.15
CA GLY A 395 -17.94 -31.14 1.65
C GLY A 395 -16.85 -31.89 0.93
N ASP A 396 -16.42 -31.45 -0.27
CA ASP A 396 -15.34 -32.08 -1.00
C ASP A 396 -14.00 -31.96 -0.27
N THR A 397 -13.08 -32.83 -0.61
CA THR A 397 -11.69 -32.79 -0.18
C THR A 397 -10.78 -32.40 -1.35
N ILE A 398 -9.70 -31.68 -1.06
CA ILE A 398 -8.72 -31.29 -2.06
C ILE A 398 -7.30 -31.45 -1.50
N THR A 399 -6.42 -32.08 -2.27
CA THR A 399 -4.98 -32.08 -2.00
C THR A 399 -4.33 -30.97 -2.83
N VAL A 400 -3.61 -30.09 -2.16
CA VAL A 400 -2.95 -28.91 -2.75
C VAL A 400 -1.45 -29.01 -2.52
N GLU A 401 -0.69 -29.00 -3.60
CA GLU A 401 0.77 -28.90 -3.52
C GLU A 401 1.18 -27.43 -3.41
N THR A 402 2.10 -27.13 -2.49
CA THR A 402 2.63 -25.77 -2.29
C THR A 402 4.14 -25.76 -2.33
N LEU A 403 4.70 -24.61 -2.68
CA LEU A 403 6.14 -24.36 -2.68
C LEU A 403 6.46 -23.23 -1.71
N THR A 404 7.60 -23.36 -1.04
CA THR A 404 8.16 -22.20 -0.34
C THR A 404 8.84 -21.26 -1.32
N GLN A 405 8.63 -19.96 -1.14
CA GLN A 405 9.34 -18.89 -1.85
C GLN A 405 10.84 -18.90 -1.58
N HIS A 406 11.26 -19.53 -0.48
CA HIS A 406 12.65 -19.67 -0.05
C HIS A 406 13.41 -20.86 -0.68
N ALA A 407 12.80 -21.59 -1.61
CA ALA A 407 13.48 -22.71 -2.28
C ALA A 407 14.74 -22.30 -3.05
N SER A 408 14.83 -21.03 -3.49
CA SER A 408 16.00 -20.47 -4.16
C SER A 408 17.21 -20.22 -3.24
N ASP A 409 17.07 -20.37 -1.92
CA ASP A 409 18.15 -20.28 -0.96
C ASP A 409 19.13 -21.46 -1.06
N ASP A 410 18.61 -22.63 -1.43
CA ASP A 410 19.39 -23.80 -1.84
C ASP A 410 18.70 -24.55 -3.00
N PRO A 411 18.83 -24.06 -4.23
CA PRO A 411 18.14 -24.63 -5.37
C PRO A 411 18.46 -26.12 -5.62
N GLU A 412 19.67 -26.55 -5.31
CA GLU A 412 20.09 -27.95 -5.47
C GLU A 412 19.30 -28.92 -4.59
N ARG A 413 18.80 -28.43 -3.43
CA ARG A 413 18.03 -29.25 -2.50
C ARG A 413 16.51 -29.08 -2.63
N MET A 414 16.06 -27.92 -3.09
CA MET A 414 14.65 -27.55 -2.98
C MET A 414 13.96 -27.25 -4.34
N ILE A 415 14.73 -27.16 -5.44
CA ILE A 415 14.17 -26.88 -6.77
C ILE A 415 14.51 -28.00 -7.77
N VAL A 416 15.79 -28.34 -7.88
CA VAL A 416 16.29 -29.22 -8.94
C VAL A 416 15.63 -30.61 -8.89
N GLY A 417 15.07 -31.02 -10.02
CA GLY A 417 14.41 -32.31 -10.20
C GLY A 417 12.92 -32.32 -9.85
N ASP A 418 12.39 -31.29 -9.18
CA ASP A 418 10.94 -31.11 -8.95
C ASP A 418 10.34 -30.31 -10.11
N PRO A 419 9.52 -30.94 -11.00
CA PRO A 419 8.98 -30.24 -12.18
C PRO A 419 8.10 -29.02 -11.80
N GLY A 420 7.38 -29.09 -10.68
CA GLY A 420 6.56 -27.99 -10.19
C GLY A 420 7.43 -26.81 -9.76
N ALA A 421 8.42 -27.07 -8.93
CA ALA A 421 9.38 -26.03 -8.50
C ALA A 421 10.18 -25.47 -9.68
N GLU A 422 10.70 -26.31 -10.57
CA GLU A 422 11.42 -25.86 -11.77
C GLU A 422 10.53 -24.97 -12.65
N SER A 423 9.23 -25.31 -12.82
CA SER A 423 8.28 -24.52 -13.57
C SER A 423 8.05 -23.15 -12.92
N VAL A 424 7.72 -23.11 -11.62
CA VAL A 424 7.38 -21.87 -10.90
C VAL A 424 8.57 -20.92 -10.82
N PHE A 425 9.77 -21.44 -10.54
CA PHE A 425 10.98 -20.63 -10.48
C PHE A 425 11.60 -20.35 -11.85
N GLY A 426 11.03 -20.85 -12.95
CA GLY A 426 11.60 -20.70 -14.28
C GLY A 426 13.00 -21.30 -14.34
N TRP A 427 13.25 -22.40 -13.63
CA TRP A 427 14.57 -22.99 -13.47
C TRP A 427 15.07 -23.64 -14.77
N THR A 428 16.23 -23.24 -15.23
CA THR A 428 16.90 -23.80 -16.43
C THR A 428 18.18 -24.53 -16.03
N ARG A 429 18.70 -25.37 -16.96
CA ARG A 429 20.02 -26.05 -16.76
C ARG A 429 21.16 -25.06 -16.51
N ASP A 430 21.02 -23.83 -17.01
CA ASP A 430 21.97 -22.74 -16.79
C ASP A 430 21.77 -22.06 -15.42
N ARG A 431 20.87 -22.57 -14.58
CA ARG A 431 20.52 -22.06 -13.26
C ARG A 431 20.04 -20.60 -13.28
N LYS A 432 19.28 -20.25 -14.30
CA LYS A 432 18.67 -18.94 -14.43
C LYS A 432 17.21 -19.02 -14.05
N ASN A 433 16.87 -18.35 -12.98
CA ASN A 433 15.50 -18.01 -12.66
C ASN A 433 15.11 -16.81 -13.54
N VAL A 434 14.20 -17.00 -14.49
CA VAL A 434 14.03 -16.03 -15.57
C VAL A 434 12.89 -15.04 -15.34
N ASP A 435 11.83 -15.43 -14.64
CA ASP A 435 10.59 -14.67 -14.73
C ASP A 435 10.11 -14.06 -13.44
N ARG A 436 10.46 -14.60 -12.30
CA ARG A 436 9.85 -14.18 -11.06
C ARG A 436 10.87 -14.01 -9.96
N ARG A 437 11.00 -12.81 -9.52
CA ARG A 437 11.73 -12.44 -8.32
C ARG A 437 10.77 -12.28 -7.14
N GLY A 438 9.78 -13.14 -7.09
CA GLY A 438 8.92 -13.31 -5.96
C GLY A 438 7.64 -12.55 -5.97
N ALA A 439 7.46 -11.41 -6.59
CA ALA A 439 6.30 -10.65 -6.19
C ALA A 439 5.58 -9.91 -7.31
N GLY A 440 4.27 -10.02 -7.27
CA GLY A 440 3.33 -9.30 -8.09
C GLY A 440 2.86 -10.04 -9.36
N PRO A 441 1.84 -9.51 -10.03
CA PRO A 441 1.38 -10.02 -11.31
C PRO A 441 2.51 -10.05 -12.34
N MET A 442 2.45 -10.97 -13.29
CA MET A 442 3.45 -11.07 -14.39
C MET A 442 3.60 -9.76 -15.16
N ASP A 443 2.53 -9.00 -15.30
CA ASP A 443 2.54 -7.65 -15.87
C ASP A 443 2.42 -6.61 -14.75
N ALA A 444 3.46 -6.51 -13.93
CA ALA A 444 3.56 -5.50 -12.89
C ALA A 444 3.56 -4.06 -13.43
N SER A 445 3.84 -3.88 -14.72
CA SER A 445 3.81 -2.58 -15.40
C SER A 445 2.42 -1.95 -15.39
N VAL A 446 1.36 -2.74 -15.36
CA VAL A 446 -0.04 -2.28 -15.26
C VAL A 446 -0.28 -1.40 -14.02
N PHE A 447 0.51 -1.60 -12.95
CA PHE A 447 0.35 -0.88 -11.69
C PHE A 447 1.44 0.14 -11.43
N GLY A 448 2.37 0.35 -12.37
CA GLY A 448 3.51 1.24 -12.19
C GLY A 448 4.48 0.79 -11.08
N ARG A 449 4.40 -0.46 -10.64
CA ARG A 449 5.27 -1.07 -9.64
C ARG A 449 6.10 -2.16 -10.29
N GLY A 450 7.39 -2.18 -10.04
CA GLY A 450 8.26 -3.28 -10.40
C GLY A 450 7.86 -4.57 -9.67
N ALA A 451 8.25 -5.72 -10.19
CA ALA A 451 8.13 -6.98 -9.46
C ALA A 451 8.76 -6.79 -8.06
N GLY A 452 7.98 -7.04 -7.02
CA GLY A 452 8.41 -6.82 -5.64
C GLY A 452 8.12 -5.45 -5.04
N GLU A 453 7.77 -4.45 -5.82
CA GLU A 453 7.42 -3.14 -5.27
C GLU A 453 5.94 -3.08 -4.84
N GLY A 454 5.68 -3.30 -3.56
CA GLY A 454 4.35 -3.19 -2.95
C GLY A 454 3.46 -4.42 -3.16
N PHE A 455 4.08 -5.58 -3.41
CA PHE A 455 3.48 -6.90 -3.33
C PHE A 455 4.33 -7.80 -2.44
N GLY A 456 3.70 -8.83 -1.89
CA GLY A 456 4.37 -9.79 -1.04
C GLY A 456 5.23 -10.78 -1.80
N VAL A 457 5.64 -11.81 -1.09
CA VAL A 457 6.63 -12.80 -1.56
C VAL A 457 6.09 -14.22 -1.64
N HIS A 458 4.89 -14.49 -1.13
CA HIS A 458 4.37 -15.84 -0.94
C HIS A 458 3.90 -16.46 -2.24
N ILE A 459 4.32 -17.69 -2.51
CA ILE A 459 3.80 -18.52 -3.60
C ILE A 459 2.51 -19.17 -3.10
N CYS A 460 1.38 -18.75 -3.64
CA CYS A 460 0.06 -19.28 -3.29
C CYS A 460 -0.46 -20.16 -4.41
N THR A 461 -0.81 -21.41 -4.11
CA THR A 461 -1.47 -22.32 -5.05
C THR A 461 -2.98 -22.09 -5.03
N GLY A 462 -3.55 -21.90 -6.22
CA GLY A 462 -4.95 -21.53 -6.39
C GLY A 462 -5.15 -20.36 -7.37
N PRO A 463 -6.29 -19.62 -7.28
CA PRO A 463 -7.36 -19.80 -6.30
C PRO A 463 -8.27 -20.99 -6.62
N ILE A 464 -8.93 -21.53 -5.59
CA ILE A 464 -9.92 -22.62 -5.67
C ILE A 464 -11.30 -22.00 -5.49
N ALA A 465 -12.17 -22.13 -6.47
CA ALA A 465 -13.57 -21.70 -6.35
C ALA A 465 -14.38 -22.73 -5.56
N VAL A 466 -15.18 -22.28 -4.62
CA VAL A 466 -16.17 -23.09 -3.93
C VAL A 466 -17.55 -22.79 -4.53
N LYS A 467 -18.19 -23.79 -5.12
CA LYS A 467 -19.46 -23.63 -5.80
C LYS A 467 -20.51 -23.06 -4.86
N ASP A 468 -21.33 -22.16 -5.38
CA ASP A 468 -22.40 -21.45 -4.67
C ASP A 468 -21.96 -20.56 -3.49
N ALA A 469 -20.65 -20.39 -3.25
CA ALA A 469 -20.16 -19.44 -2.24
C ALA A 469 -20.50 -18.00 -2.63
N GLN A 470 -21.07 -17.23 -1.70
CA GLN A 470 -21.50 -15.85 -1.90
C GLN A 470 -21.03 -14.94 -0.75
N PRO A 471 -20.89 -13.64 -0.99
CA PRO A 471 -20.55 -12.70 0.07
C PRO A 471 -21.47 -12.79 1.29
N GLY A 472 -20.85 -12.95 2.47
CA GLY A 472 -21.55 -13.13 3.74
C GLY A 472 -21.72 -14.58 4.20
N ASP A 473 -21.38 -15.55 3.36
CA ASP A 473 -21.21 -16.95 3.77
C ASP A 473 -19.92 -17.10 4.61
N VAL A 474 -19.76 -18.24 5.25
CA VAL A 474 -18.52 -18.61 5.97
C VAL A 474 -17.94 -19.87 5.35
N LEU A 475 -16.66 -19.84 5.05
CA LEU A 475 -15.91 -20.99 4.56
C LEU A 475 -15.18 -21.66 5.72
N GLU A 476 -15.48 -22.92 5.97
CA GLU A 476 -14.78 -23.79 6.90
C GLU A 476 -13.75 -24.62 6.13
N VAL A 477 -12.48 -24.48 6.48
CA VAL A 477 -11.36 -25.22 5.88
C VAL A 477 -10.73 -26.10 6.94
N ARG A 478 -10.94 -27.40 6.85
CA ARG A 478 -10.35 -28.41 7.74
C ARG A 478 -9.03 -28.90 7.16
N ILE A 479 -7.99 -28.85 7.94
CA ILE A 479 -6.65 -29.33 7.56
C ILE A 479 -6.54 -30.81 7.94
N LEU A 480 -6.72 -31.70 6.98
CA LEU A 480 -6.75 -33.15 7.24
C LEU A 480 -5.35 -33.71 7.32
N ASP A 481 -4.44 -33.24 6.48
CA ASP A 481 -3.05 -33.70 6.46
C ASP A 481 -2.10 -32.61 5.95
N ILE A 482 -0.86 -32.66 6.40
CA ILE A 482 0.25 -31.82 5.92
C ILE A 482 1.51 -32.70 5.82
N VAL A 483 2.06 -32.80 4.62
CA VAL A 483 3.24 -33.65 4.35
C VAL A 483 4.32 -32.78 3.71
N PRO A 484 5.52 -32.71 4.29
CA PRO A 484 6.66 -32.05 3.67
C PRO A 484 7.01 -32.68 2.32
N ARG A 485 7.37 -31.87 1.33
CA ARG A 485 7.76 -32.33 -0.01
C ARG A 485 9.24 -32.73 0.00
N PRO A 486 9.57 -33.99 -0.35
CA PRO A 486 10.97 -34.41 -0.40
C PRO A 486 11.67 -33.82 -1.63
N SER A 487 12.99 -33.66 -1.52
CA SER A 487 13.86 -33.30 -2.64
C SER A 487 13.77 -34.35 -3.76
N ALA A 488 13.63 -33.87 -4.98
CA ALA A 488 13.66 -34.69 -6.19
C ALA A 488 15.05 -34.77 -6.85
N ASN A 489 16.03 -34.07 -6.30
CA ASN A 489 17.41 -34.13 -6.79
C ASN A 489 18.05 -35.49 -6.41
N GLN A 490 18.57 -36.20 -7.42
CA GLN A 490 19.22 -37.54 -7.24
C GLN A 490 20.30 -37.58 -6.15
N HIS A 491 20.96 -36.46 -5.83
CA HIS A 491 22.00 -36.41 -4.80
C HIS A 491 21.46 -36.37 -3.37
N CYS A 492 20.21 -36.03 -3.20
CA CYS A 492 19.55 -35.92 -1.89
C CYS A 492 18.09 -36.35 -1.94
N GLU A 493 17.75 -37.23 -2.90
CA GLU A 493 16.42 -37.76 -3.12
C GLU A 493 15.80 -38.34 -1.84
N GLY A 494 14.55 -38.02 -1.60
CA GLY A 494 13.76 -38.49 -0.46
C GLY A 494 14.04 -37.75 0.86
N ARG A 495 15.06 -36.88 0.93
CA ARG A 495 15.30 -36.01 2.08
C ARG A 495 14.51 -34.73 1.96
N VAL A 496 14.08 -34.18 3.09
CA VAL A 496 13.32 -32.93 3.15
C VAL A 496 14.19 -31.78 3.65
N PHE A 497 14.04 -30.60 3.03
CA PHE A 497 14.83 -29.42 3.37
C PHE A 497 13.96 -28.19 3.52
N GLY A 498 14.47 -27.25 4.32
CA GLY A 498 13.84 -25.93 4.52
C GLY A 498 14.89 -24.86 4.75
N SER A 499 14.43 -23.62 4.74
CA SER A 499 15.25 -22.43 4.93
C SER A 499 14.65 -21.49 5.94
N SER A 500 15.45 -20.75 6.68
CA SER A 500 15.00 -19.55 7.39
C SER A 500 15.96 -18.40 7.16
N VAL A 501 15.44 -17.18 7.18
CA VAL A 501 16.23 -15.97 6.98
C VAL A 501 16.06 -15.02 8.15
N ALA A 502 17.15 -14.66 8.77
CA ALA A 502 17.22 -13.52 9.66
C ALA A 502 17.38 -12.26 8.79
N ALA A 503 16.28 -11.69 8.35
CA ALA A 503 16.23 -10.66 7.32
C ALA A 503 16.14 -9.24 7.90
N TRP A 504 16.36 -8.23 7.06
CA TRP A 504 16.30 -6.82 7.44
C TRP A 504 14.92 -6.35 7.90
N TRP A 505 13.83 -6.99 7.46
CA TRP A 505 12.46 -6.72 7.93
C TRP A 505 12.12 -7.44 9.24
N GLY A 506 12.98 -8.32 9.74
CA GLY A 506 12.79 -9.01 11.01
C GLY A 506 12.84 -8.04 12.20
N TYR A 507 12.04 -8.30 13.22
CA TYR A 507 11.97 -7.51 14.44
C TYR A 507 13.33 -7.38 15.13
N HIS A 508 14.18 -8.42 15.04
CA HIS A 508 15.52 -8.50 15.61
C HIS A 508 16.56 -7.58 14.95
N TYR A 509 16.30 -7.08 13.74
CA TYR A 509 17.36 -6.55 12.86
C TYR A 509 18.15 -5.38 13.47
N ASN A 510 17.46 -4.52 14.21
CA ASN A 510 18.07 -3.38 14.89
C ASN A 510 18.62 -3.71 16.30
N GLU A 511 18.38 -4.93 16.81
CA GLU A 511 18.68 -5.34 18.19
C GLU A 511 20.00 -6.14 18.32
N PHE A 512 20.80 -6.21 17.27
CA PHE A 512 22.08 -6.91 17.31
C PHE A 512 23.07 -6.33 18.32
N LEU A 513 23.65 -7.19 19.16
CA LEU A 513 24.68 -6.80 20.13
C LEU A 513 26.09 -6.76 19.52
N ALA A 514 26.37 -7.62 18.51
CA ALA A 514 27.68 -7.76 17.88
C ALA A 514 27.69 -7.23 16.44
N GLY A 515 28.82 -6.63 16.04
CA GLY A 515 29.02 -6.15 14.67
C GLY A 515 29.35 -7.25 13.65
N PRO A 516 29.18 -6.99 12.36
CA PRO A 516 28.48 -5.83 11.83
C PRO A 516 26.99 -5.88 12.16
N LYS A 517 26.39 -4.76 12.57
CA LYS A 517 24.99 -4.72 12.96
C LYS A 517 24.04 -4.96 11.78
N PRO A 518 24.11 -4.25 10.65
CA PRO A 518 23.35 -4.62 9.46
C PRO A 518 23.90 -5.91 8.86
N ARG A 519 23.18 -7.01 9.03
CA ARG A 519 23.53 -8.30 8.43
C ARG A 519 22.31 -9.19 8.32
N GLU A 520 22.30 -10.01 7.30
CA GLU A 520 21.27 -10.99 7.06
C GLU A 520 21.89 -12.37 6.97
N VAL A 521 21.21 -13.37 7.51
CA VAL A 521 21.73 -14.74 7.60
C VAL A 521 20.65 -15.72 7.15
N VAL A 522 20.99 -16.51 6.15
CA VAL A 522 20.18 -17.64 5.69
C VAL A 522 20.67 -18.91 6.38
N THR A 523 19.75 -19.72 6.87
CA THR A 523 20.07 -21.03 7.49
C THR A 523 19.27 -22.12 6.78
N ILE A 524 19.97 -23.13 6.28
CA ILE A 524 19.38 -24.30 5.63
C ILE A 524 19.25 -25.43 6.63
N TYR A 525 18.08 -26.05 6.65
CA TYR A 525 17.74 -27.15 7.55
C TYR A 525 17.44 -28.44 6.78
N GLU A 526 17.70 -29.57 7.43
CA GLU A 526 17.14 -30.85 7.07
C GLU A 526 16.02 -31.21 8.04
N ILE A 527 14.91 -31.73 7.50
CA ILE A 527 13.67 -32.02 8.20
C ILE A 527 13.56 -33.54 8.36
N PHE A 528 13.38 -34.00 9.57
CA PHE A 528 13.21 -35.42 9.95
C PHE A 528 11.79 -35.62 10.43
N ASP A 529 10.86 -35.68 9.49
CA ASP A 529 9.40 -35.77 9.75
C ASP A 529 8.96 -37.20 10.08
N GLN A 530 9.74 -38.22 9.69
CA GLN A 530 9.46 -39.63 9.92
C GLN A 530 10.11 -40.20 11.21
N ASP A 531 10.90 -39.40 11.93
CA ASP A 531 11.50 -39.82 13.19
C ASP A 531 10.44 -39.99 14.29
N GLU A 532 10.72 -40.80 15.32
CA GLU A 532 9.87 -40.92 16.52
C GLU A 532 9.57 -39.57 17.16
N THR A 533 10.50 -38.63 17.06
CA THR A 533 10.38 -37.24 17.49
C THR A 533 10.68 -36.34 16.31
N PRO A 534 9.67 -35.94 15.52
CA PRO A 534 9.85 -35.12 14.34
C PRO A 534 10.57 -33.79 14.66
N HIS A 535 11.65 -33.49 13.94
CA HIS A 535 12.46 -32.31 14.20
C HIS A 535 13.23 -31.81 12.98
N ALA A 536 13.67 -30.56 13.03
CA ALA A 536 14.60 -29.98 12.06
C ALA A 536 16.00 -29.82 12.67
N ARG A 537 17.05 -29.95 11.83
CA ARG A 537 18.45 -29.65 12.18
C ARG A 537 19.05 -28.70 11.15
N ALA A 538 19.78 -27.71 11.62
CA ALA A 538 20.55 -26.86 10.75
C ALA A 538 21.71 -27.61 10.08
N LEU A 539 21.80 -27.49 8.77
CA LEU A 539 22.92 -28.05 7.98
C LEU A 539 24.08 -27.07 7.87
N TYR A 540 23.76 -25.83 7.52
CA TYR A 540 24.71 -24.74 7.42
C TYR A 540 23.97 -23.41 7.39
N SER A 541 24.70 -22.33 7.65
CA SER A 541 24.23 -20.97 7.41
C SER A 541 25.22 -20.22 6.52
N TYR A 542 24.73 -19.14 5.90
CA TYR A 542 25.60 -18.17 5.23
C TYR A 542 25.05 -16.77 5.45
N ARG A 543 25.94 -15.77 5.41
CA ARG A 543 25.52 -14.37 5.37
C ARG A 543 25.16 -14.01 3.95
N TRP A 544 24.12 -13.22 3.81
CA TRP A 544 23.78 -12.68 2.51
C TRP A 544 24.94 -11.84 1.99
N GLU A 545 25.32 -12.12 0.75
CA GLU A 545 26.26 -11.33 -0.03
C GLU A 545 25.53 -10.90 -1.31
N PRO A 546 25.89 -9.74 -1.90
CA PRO A 546 25.21 -9.27 -3.10
C PRO A 546 25.10 -10.33 -4.18
N GLN A 547 23.88 -10.61 -4.61
CA GLN A 547 23.58 -11.54 -5.72
C GLN A 547 23.22 -10.72 -6.95
N THR A 548 23.68 -11.14 -8.13
CA THR A 548 23.28 -10.52 -9.40
C THR A 548 22.27 -11.43 -10.08
N ASP A 549 21.08 -10.91 -10.34
CA ASP A 549 20.04 -11.66 -11.01
C ASP A 549 20.30 -11.80 -12.53
N PRO A 550 19.53 -12.64 -13.25
CA PRO A 550 19.68 -12.81 -14.69
C PRO A 550 19.50 -11.54 -15.54
N PHE A 551 18.90 -10.51 -14.97
CA PHE A 551 18.70 -9.21 -15.64
C PHE A 551 19.80 -8.20 -15.32
N GLY A 552 20.82 -8.61 -14.54
CA GLY A 552 21.95 -7.78 -14.15
C GLY A 552 21.70 -6.86 -12.95
N VAL A 553 20.57 -7.01 -12.26
CA VAL A 553 20.27 -6.26 -11.04
C VAL A 553 21.03 -6.87 -9.86
N VAL A 554 21.70 -6.02 -9.08
CA VAL A 554 22.45 -6.43 -7.89
C VAL A 554 21.59 -6.27 -6.65
N HIS A 555 21.26 -7.37 -5.99
CA HIS A 555 20.51 -7.43 -4.74
C HIS A 555 21.49 -7.41 -3.56
N THR A 556 21.69 -6.24 -2.99
CA THR A 556 22.65 -6.02 -1.89
C THR A 556 22.15 -6.49 -0.54
N ALA A 557 20.84 -6.58 -0.36
CA ALA A 557 20.14 -7.12 0.80
C ALA A 557 19.25 -8.29 0.35
N TYR A 558 18.86 -9.13 1.28
CA TYR A 558 17.85 -10.16 1.05
C TYR A 558 16.48 -9.46 0.98
N ASP A 559 16.11 -8.93 -0.19
CA ASP A 559 14.90 -8.15 -0.40
C ASP A 559 13.74 -9.00 -0.94
N TYR A 560 14.05 -10.01 -1.78
CA TYR A 560 13.02 -10.90 -2.32
C TYR A 560 13.50 -12.36 -2.36
N PRO A 561 12.68 -13.31 -1.85
CA PRO A 561 12.80 -14.71 -2.18
C PRO A 561 12.70 -14.94 -3.70
N GLY A 562 13.29 -16.01 -4.20
CA GLY A 562 13.27 -16.35 -5.61
C GLY A 562 14.50 -15.88 -6.40
N ILE A 563 15.44 -15.20 -5.78
CA ILE A 563 16.74 -14.86 -6.37
C ILE A 563 17.70 -16.03 -6.16
N PRO A 564 18.17 -16.70 -7.24
CA PRO A 564 19.06 -17.82 -7.11
C PRO A 564 20.37 -17.42 -6.45
N VAL A 565 20.76 -18.12 -5.41
CA VAL A 565 22.05 -17.92 -4.75
C VAL A 565 23.14 -18.59 -5.58
N ALA A 566 24.12 -17.81 -6.05
CA ALA A 566 25.28 -18.35 -6.76
C ALA A 566 26.14 -19.18 -5.80
N PRO A 567 26.32 -20.50 -6.04
CA PRO A 567 26.96 -21.41 -5.05
C PRO A 567 28.37 -21.02 -4.62
N GLY A 568 29.10 -20.32 -5.48
CA GLY A 568 30.47 -19.87 -5.20
C GLY A 568 30.58 -18.47 -4.58
N SER A 569 29.47 -17.72 -4.49
CA SER A 569 29.50 -16.35 -4.00
C SER A 569 29.38 -16.24 -2.48
N VAL A 570 28.81 -17.25 -1.83
CA VAL A 570 28.54 -17.22 -0.39
C VAL A 570 29.43 -18.20 0.39
N ARG A 571 29.86 -17.79 1.59
CA ARG A 571 30.63 -18.61 2.48
C ARG A 571 29.73 -19.41 3.43
N ARG A 572 29.61 -20.73 3.19
CA ARG A 572 28.84 -21.64 4.05
C ARG A 572 29.55 -21.87 5.37
N ARG A 573 28.84 -21.72 6.47
CA ARG A 573 29.28 -22.06 7.82
C ARG A 573 28.54 -23.31 8.28
N HIS A 574 29.23 -24.40 8.43
CA HIS A 574 28.70 -25.63 8.99
C HIS A 574 28.76 -25.65 10.53
N ALA A 575 28.16 -26.65 11.15
CA ALA A 575 28.04 -26.78 12.60
C ALA A 575 27.37 -25.57 13.30
N VAL A 576 26.33 -25.02 12.65
CA VAL A 576 25.46 -24.00 13.24
C VAL A 576 24.33 -24.69 14.01
N LEU A 577 23.96 -24.16 15.16
CA LEU A 577 22.93 -24.74 16.05
C LEU A 577 23.25 -26.22 16.37
N ASP A 578 24.54 -26.56 16.52
CA ASP A 578 24.97 -27.92 16.73
C ASP A 578 24.34 -28.53 17.99
N GLY A 579 23.86 -29.77 17.86
CA GLY A 579 23.14 -30.45 18.93
C GLY A 579 21.71 -30.01 19.16
N ILE A 580 21.23 -28.97 18.46
CA ILE A 580 19.86 -28.46 18.60
C ILE A 580 18.93 -29.22 17.64
N ARG A 581 17.82 -29.73 18.19
CA ARG A 581 16.69 -30.29 17.45
C ARG A 581 15.49 -29.37 17.62
N ILE A 582 15.02 -28.79 16.51
CA ILE A 582 13.87 -27.89 16.52
C ILE A 582 12.62 -28.74 16.30
N PRO A 583 11.66 -28.80 17.24
CA PRO A 583 10.43 -29.58 17.08
C PRO A 583 9.64 -29.10 15.87
N LEU A 584 9.13 -30.01 15.06
CA LEU A 584 8.30 -29.66 13.92
C LEU A 584 6.89 -29.21 14.37
N ARG A 585 6.40 -28.22 13.65
CA ARG A 585 5.03 -27.67 13.75
C ARG A 585 4.52 -27.38 12.33
N PRO A 586 4.32 -28.43 11.49
CA PRO A 586 3.94 -28.21 10.10
C PRO A 586 2.61 -27.48 10.01
N HIS A 587 2.58 -26.36 9.26
CA HIS A 587 1.38 -25.56 9.04
C HIS A 587 1.52 -24.72 7.78
N PHE A 588 0.41 -24.05 7.38
CA PHE A 588 0.41 -23.08 6.31
C PHE A 588 0.34 -21.67 6.90
N GLY A 589 1.34 -20.84 6.63
CA GLY A 589 1.33 -19.41 6.97
C GLY A 589 0.19 -18.70 6.25
N VAL A 590 -0.03 -19.04 4.97
CA VAL A 590 -1.08 -18.46 4.14
C VAL A 590 -2.24 -19.44 3.93
N ILE A 591 -3.41 -19.08 4.45
CA ILE A 591 -4.73 -19.61 4.06
C ILE A 591 -5.66 -18.41 3.90
N ALA A 592 -6.14 -18.14 2.68
CA ALA A 592 -6.89 -16.94 2.37
C ALA A 592 -8.08 -17.20 1.44
N VAL A 593 -9.16 -16.43 1.62
CA VAL A 593 -10.17 -16.18 0.59
C VAL A 593 -9.91 -14.83 -0.06
N ALA A 594 -10.34 -14.61 -1.30
CA ALA A 594 -10.06 -13.35 -1.97
C ALA A 594 -10.79 -12.17 -1.28
N PRO A 595 -10.10 -11.06 -0.98
CA PRO A 595 -10.71 -9.84 -0.45
C PRO A 595 -11.49 -9.09 -1.53
N ARG A 596 -12.49 -8.31 -1.10
CA ARG A 596 -13.39 -7.58 -2.02
C ARG A 596 -12.96 -6.14 -2.33
N GLU A 597 -12.11 -5.55 -1.50
CA GLU A 597 -11.83 -4.12 -1.50
C GLU A 597 -10.99 -3.67 -2.69
N LEU A 598 -10.01 -4.47 -3.10
CA LEU A 598 -9.10 -4.18 -4.20
C LEU A 598 -8.97 -5.37 -5.14
N ASP A 599 -8.61 -5.11 -6.40
CA ASP A 599 -8.38 -6.16 -7.38
C ASP A 599 -7.10 -6.94 -7.11
N PHE A 600 -6.11 -6.29 -6.51
CA PHE A 600 -4.83 -6.90 -6.13
C PHE A 600 -4.46 -6.47 -4.72
N VAL A 601 -4.20 -7.44 -3.86
CA VAL A 601 -3.86 -7.24 -2.45
C VAL A 601 -2.55 -7.96 -2.15
N ASP A 602 -1.63 -7.25 -1.51
CA ASP A 602 -0.35 -7.76 -1.03
C ASP A 602 -0.55 -9.01 -0.16
N SER A 603 0.24 -10.07 -0.41
CA SER A 603 0.13 -11.33 0.32
C SER A 603 0.74 -11.27 1.73
N VAL A 604 1.55 -10.26 2.06
CA VAL A 604 2.24 -10.18 3.36
C VAL A 604 1.28 -9.77 4.49
N PRO A 605 0.54 -8.65 4.45
CA PRO A 605 -0.29 -8.28 5.59
C PRO A 605 -1.56 -9.13 5.68
N PRO A 606 -1.76 -9.90 6.77
CA PRO A 606 -3.00 -10.63 7.01
C PRO A 606 -4.16 -9.69 7.35
N SER A 607 -5.40 -10.16 7.17
CA SER A 607 -6.59 -9.39 7.54
C SER A 607 -7.81 -10.31 7.76
N TYR A 608 -9.02 -9.72 7.72
CA TYR A 608 -10.27 -10.43 7.90
C TYR A 608 -10.47 -11.62 6.93
N PHE A 609 -9.89 -11.56 5.76
CA PHE A 609 -9.96 -12.60 4.72
C PHE A 609 -9.01 -13.79 4.94
N GLY A 610 -8.25 -13.80 6.03
CA GLY A 610 -7.11 -14.68 6.26
C GLY A 610 -5.82 -14.05 5.75
N GLY A 611 -5.17 -14.68 4.80
CA GLY A 611 -3.87 -14.25 4.27
C GLY A 611 -2.74 -14.91 5.01
N ASN A 612 -1.68 -14.16 5.20
CA ASN A 612 -0.47 -14.57 5.91
C ASN A 612 -0.71 -14.53 7.42
N LEU A 613 -1.37 -15.56 7.96
CA LEU A 613 -1.76 -15.64 9.37
C LEU A 613 -0.59 -15.97 10.29
N ASP A 614 0.39 -16.70 9.80
CA ASP A 614 1.60 -17.15 10.49
C ASP A 614 1.34 -17.65 11.92
N ASN A 615 0.33 -18.49 12.01
CA ASN A 615 -0.05 -19.10 13.27
C ASN A 615 0.15 -20.63 13.19
N TRP A 616 1.21 -21.12 13.83
CA TRP A 616 1.55 -22.55 13.79
C TRP A 616 0.44 -23.47 14.31
N ARG A 617 -0.64 -22.93 14.88
CA ARG A 617 -1.81 -23.70 15.29
C ARG A 617 -2.70 -24.11 14.11
N LEU A 618 -2.44 -23.57 12.90
CA LEU A 618 -3.03 -23.98 11.64
C LEU A 618 -2.37 -25.25 11.06
N GLY A 619 -2.05 -26.20 11.94
CA GLY A 619 -1.49 -27.49 11.61
C GLY A 619 -2.54 -28.56 11.31
N LYS A 620 -2.06 -29.81 11.11
CA LYS A 620 -2.92 -30.97 10.89
C LYS A 620 -3.94 -31.13 12.02
N GLY A 621 -5.20 -31.33 11.66
CA GLY A 621 -6.35 -31.50 12.58
C GLY A 621 -6.96 -30.17 13.03
N ALA A 622 -6.43 -29.01 12.62
CA ALA A 622 -7.05 -27.72 12.84
C ALA A 622 -8.09 -27.40 11.75
N THR A 623 -8.98 -26.48 12.09
CA THR A 623 -9.97 -25.89 11.19
C THR A 623 -9.82 -24.39 11.22
N VAL A 624 -9.91 -23.72 10.08
CA VAL A 624 -10.06 -22.26 10.01
C VAL A 624 -11.39 -21.89 9.37
N TYR A 625 -12.09 -20.94 9.99
CA TYR A 625 -13.32 -20.35 9.47
C TYR A 625 -12.99 -18.97 8.91
N LEU A 626 -13.34 -18.73 7.65
CA LEU A 626 -13.05 -17.48 6.91
C LEU A 626 -14.34 -16.84 6.42
N PRO A 627 -14.54 -15.52 6.59
CA PRO A 627 -15.69 -14.83 6.04
C PRO A 627 -15.54 -14.66 4.52
N VAL A 628 -16.51 -15.18 3.76
CA VAL A 628 -16.55 -15.05 2.30
C VAL A 628 -16.94 -13.63 1.91
N SER A 629 -16.14 -12.97 1.08
CA SER A 629 -16.38 -11.60 0.63
C SER A 629 -16.60 -11.45 -0.88
N VAL A 630 -16.32 -12.49 -1.66
CA VAL A 630 -16.52 -12.54 -3.12
C VAL A 630 -17.19 -13.86 -3.53
N SER A 631 -17.88 -13.88 -4.69
CA SER A 631 -18.45 -15.11 -5.23
C SER A 631 -17.36 -16.16 -5.48
N GLY A 632 -17.66 -17.42 -5.15
CA GLY A 632 -16.71 -18.52 -5.25
C GLY A 632 -15.66 -18.56 -4.13
N ALA A 633 -15.68 -17.64 -3.17
CA ALA A 633 -14.70 -17.48 -2.08
C ALA A 633 -13.24 -17.32 -2.57
N LEU A 634 -12.81 -18.05 -3.59
CA LEU A 634 -11.48 -18.05 -4.20
C LEU A 634 -10.39 -18.33 -3.16
N LEU A 635 -10.43 -19.54 -2.60
CA LEU A 635 -9.49 -20.03 -1.59
C LEU A 635 -8.09 -20.23 -2.19
N SER A 636 -7.07 -19.74 -1.51
CA SER A 636 -5.66 -19.93 -1.85
C SER A 636 -4.88 -20.41 -0.63
N VAL A 637 -3.89 -21.28 -0.86
CA VAL A 637 -3.02 -21.84 0.17
C VAL A 637 -1.57 -21.67 -0.24
N GLY A 638 -0.71 -21.26 0.69
CA GLY A 638 0.71 -21.04 0.42
C GLY A 638 1.52 -20.92 1.70
N ASP A 639 2.77 -20.51 1.53
CA ASP A 639 3.69 -20.22 2.63
C ASP A 639 3.80 -21.37 3.65
N PRO A 640 4.25 -22.54 3.19
CA PRO A 640 4.30 -23.73 4.03
C PRO A 640 5.52 -23.73 4.97
N HIS A 641 5.28 -23.92 6.26
CA HIS A 641 6.26 -23.86 7.34
C HIS A 641 6.44 -25.22 8.01
N ALA A 642 7.70 -25.64 8.19
CA ALA A 642 8.06 -26.84 8.97
C ALA A 642 8.04 -26.56 10.47
N ALA A 643 8.44 -25.38 10.90
CA ALA A 643 8.43 -24.94 12.30
C ALA A 643 8.48 -23.43 12.39
N GLN A 644 7.72 -22.88 13.35
CA GLN A 644 7.67 -21.45 13.68
C GLN A 644 7.53 -21.28 15.18
N GLY A 645 8.20 -20.29 15.76
CA GLY A 645 7.93 -19.79 17.09
C GLY A 645 6.89 -18.69 17.08
N ASP A 646 6.12 -18.53 18.16
CA ASP A 646 5.26 -17.36 18.32
C ASP A 646 6.11 -16.08 18.22
N GLY A 647 5.64 -15.11 17.42
CA GLY A 647 6.30 -13.84 17.13
C GLY A 647 7.06 -13.79 15.80
N GLU A 648 7.51 -14.91 15.25
CA GLU A 648 8.26 -15.01 13.97
C GLU A 648 9.39 -13.98 13.82
N LEU A 649 10.14 -13.76 14.86
CA LEU A 649 10.99 -12.58 15.10
C LEU A 649 12.03 -12.29 14.02
N SER A 650 12.47 -13.31 13.27
CA SER A 650 13.54 -13.13 12.28
C SER A 650 13.07 -12.69 10.89
N GLY A 651 11.77 -12.71 10.65
CA GLY A 651 11.17 -12.36 9.36
C GLY A 651 10.67 -13.56 8.57
N THR A 652 11.05 -14.78 8.96
CA THR A 652 10.57 -16.05 8.39
C THR A 652 10.54 -17.14 9.43
N ALA A 653 9.74 -18.18 9.19
CA ALA A 653 9.78 -19.46 9.88
C ALA A 653 10.92 -20.36 9.36
N ILE A 654 10.84 -21.68 9.56
CA ILE A 654 11.54 -22.66 8.72
C ILE A 654 10.64 -22.98 7.54
N GLU A 655 10.88 -22.28 6.46
CA GLU A 655 10.16 -22.36 5.20
C GLU A 655 10.42 -23.71 4.53
N CYS A 656 9.39 -24.46 4.16
CA CYS A 656 9.55 -25.79 3.60
C CYS A 656 8.38 -26.13 2.69
N SER A 657 8.63 -26.50 1.43
CA SER A 657 7.57 -26.90 0.49
C SER A 657 6.77 -28.09 1.05
N MET A 658 5.43 -28.05 0.97
CA MET A 658 4.53 -29.05 1.55
C MET A 658 3.35 -29.37 0.65
N THR A 659 2.72 -30.50 0.91
CA THR A 659 1.44 -30.89 0.33
C THR A 659 0.41 -30.94 1.44
N GLY A 660 -0.68 -30.19 1.30
CA GLY A 660 -1.79 -30.17 2.25
C GLY A 660 -3.03 -30.86 1.71
N THR A 661 -3.76 -31.58 2.56
CA THR A 661 -5.09 -32.12 2.23
C THR A 661 -6.13 -31.41 3.07
N PHE A 662 -7.12 -30.84 2.42
CA PHE A 662 -8.16 -30.02 3.03
C PHE A 662 -9.54 -30.58 2.74
N GLN A 663 -10.46 -30.48 3.70
CA GLN A 663 -11.90 -30.58 3.45
C GLN A 663 -12.49 -29.17 3.53
N VAL A 664 -13.30 -28.81 2.56
CA VAL A 664 -13.87 -27.46 2.47
C VAL A 664 -15.39 -27.55 2.62
N ILE A 665 -15.95 -26.83 3.58
CA ILE A 665 -17.38 -26.78 3.89
C ILE A 665 -17.89 -25.35 3.81
N LEU A 666 -18.98 -25.15 3.06
CA LEU A 666 -19.60 -23.83 2.90
C LEU A 666 -20.81 -23.69 3.83
N HIS A 667 -20.75 -22.76 4.75
CA HIS A 667 -21.86 -22.37 5.60
C HIS A 667 -22.60 -21.19 4.98
N LYS A 668 -23.80 -21.41 4.52
CA LYS A 668 -24.62 -20.37 3.89
C LYS A 668 -25.10 -19.34 4.92
N LYS A 669 -25.04 -18.06 4.56
CA LYS A 669 -25.51 -16.94 5.39
C LYS A 669 -26.91 -17.17 5.96
N SER A 670 -27.83 -17.75 5.18
CA SER A 670 -29.16 -18.07 5.63
C SER A 670 -29.24 -19.03 6.84
N ASN A 671 -28.18 -19.82 7.04
CA ASN A 671 -28.12 -20.90 8.05
C ASN A 671 -27.20 -20.54 9.22
N LEU A 672 -26.63 -19.32 9.25
CA LEU A 672 -25.68 -18.92 10.29
C LEU A 672 -26.35 -18.46 11.59
N ALA A 673 -27.63 -18.12 11.57
CA ALA A 673 -28.34 -17.65 12.76
C ALA A 673 -28.25 -18.67 13.91
N GLY A 674 -27.73 -18.21 15.05
CA GLY A 674 -27.50 -19.06 16.23
C GLY A 674 -26.23 -19.91 16.19
N GLN A 675 -25.43 -19.82 15.12
CA GLN A 675 -24.12 -20.47 15.05
C GLN A 675 -23.02 -19.62 15.68
N PRO A 676 -21.94 -20.24 16.16
CA PRO A 676 -20.80 -19.55 16.75
C PRO A 676 -20.14 -18.48 15.84
N PHE A 677 -20.31 -18.62 14.56
CA PHE A 677 -19.69 -17.76 13.53
C PHE A 677 -20.72 -16.95 12.73
N ALA A 678 -21.93 -16.74 13.28
CA ALA A 678 -22.99 -15.99 12.59
C ALA A 678 -22.55 -14.57 12.17
N ASP A 679 -21.74 -13.91 13.00
CA ASP A 679 -21.21 -12.57 12.77
C ASP A 679 -19.69 -12.58 12.52
N LEU A 680 -19.16 -13.68 11.97
CA LEU A 680 -17.72 -13.81 11.75
C LEU A 680 -17.22 -12.77 10.75
N SER A 681 -16.27 -11.95 11.21
CA SER A 681 -15.61 -10.91 10.44
C SER A 681 -14.08 -10.95 10.57
N TYR A 682 -13.55 -12.12 10.95
CA TYR A 682 -12.14 -12.40 11.15
C TYR A 682 -11.87 -13.90 11.02
N PRO A 683 -10.62 -14.31 10.77
CA PRO A 683 -10.27 -15.73 10.80
C PRO A 683 -10.41 -16.31 12.20
N LEU A 684 -11.22 -17.35 12.36
CA LEU A 684 -11.35 -18.10 13.60
C LEU A 684 -10.68 -19.46 13.43
N ILE A 685 -9.72 -19.78 14.28
CA ILE A 685 -9.03 -21.06 14.28
C ILE A 685 -9.62 -21.95 15.38
N GLU A 686 -9.87 -23.20 15.04
CA GLU A 686 -10.33 -24.22 15.96
C GLU A 686 -9.38 -25.42 15.90
N THR A 687 -8.85 -25.81 17.05
CA THR A 687 -8.07 -27.04 17.22
C THR A 687 -8.90 -28.10 17.96
N ALA A 688 -8.36 -29.28 18.15
CA ALA A 688 -9.01 -30.30 18.99
C ALA A 688 -9.27 -29.79 20.43
N THR A 689 -8.42 -28.94 20.95
CA THR A 689 -8.43 -28.51 22.38
C THR A 689 -8.83 -27.05 22.58
N ASP A 690 -8.72 -26.19 21.57
CA ASP A 690 -8.80 -24.75 21.77
C ASP A 690 -9.55 -24.04 20.64
N TRP A 691 -10.13 -22.88 20.92
CA TRP A 691 -10.44 -21.83 19.98
C TRP A 691 -9.35 -20.77 20.03
N VAL A 692 -8.88 -20.34 18.85
CA VAL A 692 -7.82 -19.33 18.72
C VAL A 692 -8.30 -18.19 17.83
N LEU A 693 -8.37 -17.00 18.38
CA LEU A 693 -8.81 -15.79 17.70
C LEU A 693 -7.61 -14.89 17.47
N THR A 694 -7.38 -14.50 16.21
CA THR A 694 -6.30 -13.56 15.89
C THR A 694 -6.83 -12.14 15.82
N GLY A 695 -6.25 -11.24 16.62
CA GLY A 695 -6.40 -9.81 16.51
C GLY A 695 -5.27 -9.24 15.68
N PHE A 696 -5.59 -8.25 14.85
CA PHE A 696 -4.63 -7.55 14.03
C PHE A 696 -4.54 -6.08 14.45
N SER A 697 -3.41 -5.44 14.16
CA SER A 697 -3.28 -3.99 14.37
C SER A 697 -4.42 -3.23 13.68
N HIS A 698 -4.75 -3.66 12.46
CA HIS A 698 -5.85 -3.14 11.65
C HIS A 698 -6.73 -4.31 11.18
N PRO A 699 -7.91 -4.53 11.78
CA PRO A 699 -8.78 -5.68 11.47
C PRO A 699 -9.17 -5.80 10.00
N ASN A 700 -9.38 -4.67 9.33
CA ASN A 700 -9.56 -4.58 7.88
C ASN A 700 -8.85 -3.33 7.36
N TYR A 701 -7.52 -3.42 7.22
CA TYR A 701 -6.69 -2.31 6.76
C TYR A 701 -7.06 -1.81 5.35
N LEU A 702 -7.61 -2.70 4.50
CA LEU A 702 -8.05 -2.34 3.15
C LEU A 702 -9.24 -1.39 3.18
N ALA A 703 -10.24 -1.65 4.04
CA ALA A 703 -11.37 -0.74 4.22
C ALA A 703 -11.00 0.51 5.02
N GLU A 704 -10.08 0.39 5.98
CA GLU A 704 -9.64 1.48 6.86
C GLU A 704 -8.84 2.54 6.09
N PHE A 705 -7.90 2.13 5.24
CA PHE A 705 -6.97 3.02 4.53
C PHE A 705 -7.23 3.11 3.02
N GLY A 706 -8.14 2.32 2.48
CA GLY A 706 -8.48 2.31 1.05
C GLY A 706 -7.27 2.03 0.16
N ALA A 707 -7.06 2.84 -0.87
CA ALA A 707 -5.97 2.67 -1.82
C ALA A 707 -4.55 2.75 -1.20
N GLN A 708 -4.42 3.36 -0.02
CA GLN A 708 -3.14 3.46 0.72
C GLN A 708 -2.94 2.31 1.69
N GLY A 709 -3.92 1.39 1.82
CA GLY A 709 -3.91 0.32 2.81
C GLY A 709 -2.64 -0.51 2.81
N GLN A 710 -2.13 -0.79 1.63
CA GLN A 710 -0.96 -1.65 1.44
C GLN A 710 0.38 -0.98 1.82
N SER A 711 0.42 0.32 2.06
CA SER A 711 1.60 1.04 2.57
C SER A 711 1.41 1.51 4.01
N GLU A 712 0.22 2.01 4.35
CA GLU A 712 -0.08 2.54 5.69
C GLU A 712 -0.07 1.46 6.77
N VAL A 713 -0.48 0.23 6.44
CA VAL A 713 -0.47 -0.90 7.37
C VAL A 713 0.93 -1.20 7.91
N TYR A 714 1.96 -1.12 7.07
CA TYR A 714 3.36 -1.31 7.52
C TYR A 714 3.86 -0.18 8.42
N ALA A 715 3.39 1.03 8.19
CA ALA A 715 3.83 2.21 8.94
C ALA A 715 3.15 2.37 10.31
N THR A 716 1.95 1.80 10.47
CA THR A 716 1.07 2.09 11.61
C THR A 716 0.79 0.89 12.51
N SER A 717 1.32 -0.29 12.18
CA SER A 717 1.10 -1.51 12.98
C SER A 717 1.70 -1.43 14.38
N SER A 718 0.98 -2.01 15.34
CA SER A 718 1.32 -1.94 16.75
C SER A 718 0.75 -3.14 17.51
N LEU A 719 1.55 -3.75 18.40
CA LEU A 719 1.09 -4.81 19.29
C LEU A 719 -0.06 -4.37 20.21
N ASP A 720 -0.08 -3.10 20.64
CA ASP A 720 -1.19 -2.58 21.46
C ASP A 720 -2.52 -2.58 20.69
N LEU A 721 -2.50 -2.20 19.40
CA LEU A 721 -3.68 -2.26 18.54
C LEU A 721 -4.13 -3.70 18.33
N ALA A 722 -3.21 -4.61 18.02
CA ALA A 722 -3.50 -6.03 17.83
C ALA A 722 -4.06 -6.68 19.10
N MET A 723 -3.50 -6.35 20.27
CA MET A 723 -3.99 -6.82 21.57
C MET A 723 -5.41 -6.32 21.85
N LYS A 724 -5.71 -5.06 21.57
CA LYS A 724 -7.07 -4.50 21.72
C LYS A 724 -8.07 -5.19 20.80
N ASP A 725 -7.66 -5.52 19.58
CA ASP A 725 -8.52 -6.23 18.64
C ASP A 725 -8.76 -7.68 19.09
N ALA A 726 -7.72 -8.42 19.48
CA ALA A 726 -7.84 -9.77 20.03
C ALA A 726 -8.77 -9.81 21.24
N PHE A 727 -8.60 -8.84 22.17
CA PHE A 727 -9.45 -8.70 23.36
C PHE A 727 -10.93 -8.49 22.97
N ARG A 728 -11.22 -7.57 22.02
CA ARG A 728 -12.59 -7.29 21.59
C ARG A 728 -13.24 -8.48 20.93
N LYS A 729 -12.49 -9.21 20.09
CA LYS A 729 -12.95 -10.43 19.41
C LYS A 729 -13.25 -11.53 20.42
N MET A 730 -12.34 -11.81 21.34
CA MET A 730 -12.52 -12.85 22.36
C MET A 730 -13.70 -12.52 23.29
N ARG A 731 -13.82 -11.28 23.74
CA ARG A 731 -14.98 -10.84 24.56
C ARG A 731 -16.29 -11.10 23.82
N ARG A 732 -16.41 -10.66 22.55
CA ARG A 732 -17.61 -10.87 21.74
C ARG A 732 -17.89 -12.36 21.53
N PHE A 733 -16.85 -13.15 21.26
CA PHE A 733 -16.95 -14.58 21.08
C PHE A 733 -17.54 -15.26 22.34
N LEU A 734 -17.05 -14.95 23.52
CA LEU A 734 -17.55 -15.49 24.79
C LEU A 734 -19.00 -15.09 25.07
N MET A 735 -19.36 -13.84 24.82
CA MET A 735 -20.72 -13.34 24.98
C MET A 735 -21.69 -14.03 24.02
N ASN A 736 -21.32 -14.15 22.73
CA ASN A 736 -22.20 -14.71 21.69
C ASN A 736 -22.34 -16.23 21.79
N ILE A 737 -21.26 -16.96 22.08
CA ILE A 737 -21.25 -18.43 22.03
C ILE A 737 -21.63 -19.06 23.34
N LYS A 738 -21.23 -18.46 24.46
CA LYS A 738 -21.44 -18.99 25.79
C LYS A 738 -22.53 -18.24 26.57
N GLY A 739 -23.11 -17.20 25.96
CA GLY A 739 -24.14 -16.39 26.59
C GLY A 739 -23.69 -15.65 27.85
N LEU A 740 -22.38 -15.43 28.00
CA LEU A 740 -21.83 -14.72 29.16
C LEU A 740 -22.18 -13.24 29.10
N THR A 741 -22.36 -12.64 30.26
CA THR A 741 -22.35 -11.18 30.40
C THR A 741 -20.97 -10.62 30.09
N GLU A 742 -20.86 -9.33 29.82
CA GLU A 742 -19.57 -8.68 29.58
C GLU A 742 -18.60 -8.83 30.78
N ASP A 743 -19.09 -8.66 32.01
CA ASP A 743 -18.29 -8.80 33.21
C ASP A 743 -17.77 -10.23 33.39
N GLU A 744 -18.62 -11.24 33.16
CA GLU A 744 -18.23 -12.65 33.19
C GLU A 744 -17.20 -12.97 32.12
N ALA A 745 -17.37 -12.47 30.89
CA ALA A 745 -16.42 -12.65 29.81
C ALA A 745 -15.04 -12.03 30.14
N ILE A 746 -15.02 -10.82 30.73
CA ILE A 746 -13.78 -10.14 31.15
C ILE A 746 -13.12 -10.93 32.30
N ALA A 747 -13.89 -11.38 33.31
CA ALA A 747 -13.36 -12.17 34.40
C ALA A 747 -12.75 -13.49 33.88
N LEU A 748 -13.44 -14.20 32.98
CA LEU A 748 -12.94 -15.44 32.39
C LEU A 748 -11.69 -15.21 31.54
N MET A 749 -11.66 -14.14 30.73
CA MET A 749 -10.47 -13.80 29.95
C MET A 749 -9.24 -13.56 30.81
N SER A 750 -9.41 -12.85 31.91
CA SER A 750 -8.30 -12.59 32.85
C SER A 750 -7.78 -13.85 33.53
N ALA A 751 -8.64 -14.86 33.74
CA ALA A 751 -8.31 -16.05 34.53
C ALA A 751 -7.85 -17.24 33.64
N ALA A 752 -8.28 -17.32 32.38
CA ALA A 752 -8.18 -18.54 31.61
C ALA A 752 -8.02 -18.37 30.08
N VAL A 753 -7.79 -17.17 29.58
CA VAL A 753 -7.47 -16.94 28.16
C VAL A 753 -6.03 -16.48 28.05
N ASP A 754 -5.22 -17.21 27.29
CA ASP A 754 -3.84 -16.85 27.02
C ASP A 754 -3.77 -15.94 25.80
N PHE A 755 -3.06 -14.80 25.94
CA PHE A 755 -2.77 -13.88 24.83
C PHE A 755 -1.28 -13.96 24.48
N GLY A 756 -0.99 -14.18 23.21
CA GLY A 756 0.37 -14.31 22.70
C GLY A 756 0.58 -13.52 21.41
N VAL A 757 1.83 -13.17 21.13
CA VAL A 757 2.21 -12.53 19.85
C VAL A 757 2.21 -13.59 18.77
N THR A 758 1.45 -13.39 17.68
CA THR A 758 1.42 -14.32 16.54
C THR A 758 2.63 -14.10 15.65
N GLN A 759 2.77 -12.87 15.13
CA GLN A 759 3.89 -12.41 14.31
C GLN A 759 4.05 -10.88 14.44
N VAL A 760 5.26 -10.37 14.18
CA VAL A 760 5.61 -8.93 14.20
C VAL A 760 6.40 -8.51 12.98
N VAL A 761 6.25 -9.23 11.87
CA VAL A 761 7.05 -9.04 10.65
C VAL A 761 6.21 -8.84 9.38
N ASP A 762 4.89 -9.10 9.43
CA ASP A 762 4.00 -9.15 8.27
C ASP A 762 3.21 -7.86 8.02
N GLY A 763 3.75 -6.72 8.35
CA GLY A 763 3.08 -5.43 8.11
C GLY A 763 1.86 -5.21 9.00
N ASN A 764 0.90 -6.14 9.08
CA ASN A 764 -0.25 -6.07 9.99
C ASN A 764 -0.05 -7.02 11.17
N TRP A 765 0.60 -6.54 12.23
CA TRP A 765 1.01 -7.37 13.36
C TRP A 765 -0.16 -8.06 14.05
N GLY A 766 0.11 -9.30 14.50
CA GLY A 766 -0.89 -10.20 15.04
C GLY A 766 -0.68 -10.56 16.51
N VAL A 767 -1.79 -10.56 17.27
CA VAL A 767 -1.89 -11.13 18.61
C VAL A 767 -2.99 -12.17 18.61
N HIS A 768 -2.72 -13.38 19.07
CA HIS A 768 -3.74 -14.41 19.25
C HIS A 768 -4.22 -14.53 20.67
N ALA A 769 -5.49 -14.88 20.83
CA ALA A 769 -6.13 -15.22 22.10
C ALA A 769 -6.56 -16.68 22.06
N ILE A 770 -6.11 -17.50 23.03
CA ILE A 770 -6.35 -18.94 23.12
C ILE A 770 -7.34 -19.21 24.23
N LEU A 771 -8.45 -19.86 23.89
CA LEU A 771 -9.49 -20.29 24.83
C LEU A 771 -9.62 -21.80 24.82
N SER A 772 -9.30 -22.45 25.93
CA SER A 772 -9.42 -23.92 26.02
C SER A 772 -10.88 -24.39 26.05
N LYS A 773 -11.21 -25.37 25.23
CA LYS A 773 -12.54 -26.00 25.19
C LYS A 773 -12.88 -26.73 26.48
N ARG A 774 -11.86 -27.22 27.19
CA ARG A 774 -12.02 -27.93 28.48
C ARG A 774 -12.72 -27.11 29.56
N LEU A 775 -12.67 -25.77 29.47
CA LEU A 775 -13.38 -24.88 30.39
C LEU A 775 -14.91 -25.08 30.35
N PHE A 776 -15.43 -25.73 29.32
CA PHE A 776 -16.88 -25.90 29.09
C PHE A 776 -17.33 -27.36 29.01
N GLU A 777 -16.42 -28.34 29.18
CA GLU A 777 -16.73 -29.77 29.07
C GLU A 777 -17.74 -30.25 30.14
N ASP A 778 -17.69 -29.69 31.37
CA ASP A 778 -18.62 -30.05 32.44
C ASP A 778 -20.00 -29.38 32.33
N ALA A 779 -20.16 -28.38 31.47
CA ALA A 779 -21.44 -27.67 31.30
C ALA A 779 -22.44 -28.45 30.40
N ALA A 780 -21.97 -29.42 29.61
CA ALA A 780 -22.79 -30.25 28.74
C ALA A 780 -23.45 -31.43 29.49
N SER A 781 -23.07 -31.68 30.77
CA SER A 781 -23.58 -32.74 31.63
C SER A 781 -24.58 -32.25 32.72
N ARG A 782 -24.98 -30.98 32.68
CA ARG A 782 -25.99 -30.39 33.53
C ARG A 782 -27.26 -29.99 32.72
#